data_1d2cf890e533f9db3ed35b80185d54f6
#
_entry.id   1d2cf890e533f9db3ed35b80185d54f6
#
_cell.length_a   1.000
_cell.length_b   1.000
_cell.length_c   1.000
_cell.angle_alpha   90.00
_cell.angle_beta   90.00
_cell.angle_gamma   90.00
#
_symmetry.space_group_name_H-M   'P 1'
#
loop_
_entity.id
_entity.type
_entity.pdbx_description
1 polymer ?
#
loop_
_entity_poly.entity_id
_entity_poly.type
_entity_poly.pdbx_seq_one_letter_code
_entity_poly.pdbx_strand_id
1 'polypeptide(L)'
;MRIFPFILVVLFFILAGSVSSPAQNAASVEPLLLYKAQQDKNCRHWVDSVMDKLSFKEKVGQLFIYTIAPVNTKRNLELLREAIDTYKVGGLLFSGGKMQNQVELTNRAQRQAKVPVMITFDGEWGLAMRLRGTPVFPRNMVLGCIRDNRLIYEYGREVARQCRQIGVQVNFAPVADVNINPKNPVINTRSFGEDPIQVADKVIAYASGLEGGGVLSVCKHFPGHGDTDVDSHKALPVLPFTRERLDSVELYPFKEAIRAGVGGMMVGHLQVPVIEPIGGLPSSLSRNVVYDLLTDELAFKGLIFTDALAMRGVSGNGNVSLQALQAGNDMVLAPRNLKAEVPAVLAAVEKGELSREDIESKCRKVLTYKYALGLSKKKYVQLSGLEQRVNSPQARDLVRRLNLAAITVLNNKDHVLPLHTDKDQKIALLEVGDPGETEALAKQMTRYASLVRFRLRPKQTEEENRRLYDSLAIYKRVVVAVSEQRLASYQPFFTKFAPDAPVVYLFFTPGKMMLQIQRAVSHASAVVLAHSHNTDIQRQVADVLFAKATADGRLSASLGGLFHTGAGVTITPKTPLHFVREEYGLSSVSLKRIDSVALDGIRQGAYPGCQVVVMKNGHVMVDKAFGTHTGKGSARVESSDIYDLASLTKTTATLLAVMKLYDKGRFNLTDKISVYLPFLQRTNKKDITIQEILYHQSGLPSWLPFYQEVIDKDSYKGRLFSARRDAQHPVNIGINTWANPNFKFKEEYVSPTKTGDYTIQICDNLWLNRSFRKVIEEKIVEAPLGQKRYVYSDIGFILLGMLVEQLAGMPMEVYLQSEFYEPLGLERTGYLPLRRLAKSEVIPSNNDRFLRKDTLQGFVHDEASAFFGGLAGNAGLFSTAREVARVYQMLLNGGEIDGRRYLSKETCQLFTTSVSKISRRGLGFDKPDREDSKKGNCAPDAPAEVYGHTGFTGTCAWVDPVNELVYVFLSNRIYPDVTNRKLIRLHIRERIQEAIYDAMKKK
;
A
#
# COMPACT_ATOMS: atom_id res chain seq x y z
N MET A 1 72.54 0.17 -10.71
CA MET A 1 71.73 -1.05 -10.89
C MET A 1 70.76 -1.09 -9.69
N ARG A 2 69.53 -0.66 -9.85
CA ARG A 2 68.51 -0.67 -8.81
C ARG A 2 67.31 -1.43 -9.33
N ILE A 3 66.98 -2.51 -8.66
CA ILE A 3 65.87 -3.42 -8.94
C ILE A 3 64.69 -2.89 -8.14
N PHE A 4 63.59 -2.56 -8.80
CA PHE A 4 62.28 -2.29 -8.18
C PHE A 4 61.50 -3.62 -8.04
N PRO A 5 60.91 -3.91 -6.90
CA PRO A 5 59.92 -5.00 -6.82
C PRO A 5 58.52 -4.48 -7.12
N PHE A 6 57.84 -5.15 -8.05
CA PHE A 6 56.40 -5.07 -8.29
C PHE A 6 55.64 -5.64 -7.09
N ILE A 7 54.81 -4.83 -6.46
CA ILE A 7 53.82 -5.29 -5.48
C ILE A 7 52.56 -5.67 -6.24
N LEU A 8 52.33 -6.99 -6.29
CA LEU A 8 51.11 -7.58 -6.79
C LEU A 8 50.00 -7.42 -5.72
N VAL A 9 49.07 -6.48 -5.90
CA VAL A 9 47.88 -6.39 -5.08
C VAL A 9 46.88 -7.42 -5.58
N VAL A 10 46.75 -8.53 -4.86
CA VAL A 10 45.69 -9.51 -5.06
C VAL A 10 44.43 -8.96 -4.44
N LEU A 11 43.49 -8.47 -5.28
CA LEU A 11 42.14 -8.17 -4.87
C LEU A 11 41.41 -9.50 -4.60
N PHE A 12 41.27 -9.83 -3.33
CA PHE A 12 40.27 -10.81 -2.89
C PHE A 12 38.88 -10.18 -3.06
N PHE A 13 38.18 -10.54 -4.13
CA PHE A 13 36.72 -10.38 -4.19
C PHE A 13 36.09 -11.35 -3.21
N ILE A 14 35.78 -10.87 -2.01
CA ILE A 14 34.85 -11.53 -1.12
C ILE A 14 33.49 -11.38 -1.79
N LEU A 15 32.95 -12.45 -2.32
CA LEU A 15 31.52 -12.60 -2.60
C LEU A 15 30.80 -12.57 -1.25
N ALA A 16 30.60 -11.36 -0.72
CA ALA A 16 29.56 -11.12 0.25
C ALA A 16 28.26 -11.16 -0.53
N GLY A 17 27.57 -12.29 -0.46
CA GLY A 17 26.17 -12.34 -0.84
C GLY A 17 25.47 -11.20 -0.10
N SER A 18 25.02 -10.21 -0.85
CA SER A 18 24.17 -9.15 -0.33
C SER A 18 22.86 -9.81 0.10
N VAL A 19 22.79 -10.19 1.37
CA VAL A 19 21.52 -10.36 2.05
C VAL A 19 20.89 -8.97 1.98
N SER A 20 19.96 -8.78 1.06
CA SER A 20 19.16 -7.57 0.98
C SER A 20 18.46 -7.40 2.33
N SER A 21 18.91 -6.39 3.09
CA SER A 21 18.31 -6.00 4.35
C SER A 21 16.83 -5.72 4.11
N PRO A 22 15.92 -6.25 4.94
CA PRO A 22 14.48 -5.95 4.85
C PRO A 22 14.14 -4.46 4.90
N ALA A 23 15.07 -3.63 5.40
CA ALA A 23 14.93 -2.17 5.46
C ALA A 23 14.85 -1.46 4.08
N GLN A 24 15.23 -2.11 2.98
CA GLN A 24 15.13 -1.50 1.64
C GLN A 24 13.69 -1.41 1.09
N ASN A 25 12.71 -2.05 1.74
CA ASN A 25 11.29 -1.97 1.38
C ASN A 25 10.45 -1.07 2.32
N ALA A 26 11.06 -0.39 3.28
CA ALA A 26 10.36 0.64 4.04
C ALA A 26 10.12 1.84 3.12
N ALA A 27 8.86 2.16 2.87
CA ALA A 27 8.48 3.39 2.19
C ALA A 27 9.19 4.55 2.93
N SER A 28 10.07 5.28 2.25
CA SER A 28 10.69 6.46 2.82
C SER A 28 9.59 7.38 3.32
N VAL A 29 9.63 7.75 4.60
CA VAL A 29 8.80 8.85 5.08
C VAL A 29 9.22 10.04 4.23
N GLU A 30 8.33 10.60 3.41
CA GLU A 30 8.66 11.92 2.83
C GLU A 30 9.02 12.83 4.01
N PRO A 31 10.20 13.49 3.99
CA PRO A 31 10.53 14.45 5.05
C PRO A 31 9.42 15.49 5.06
N LEU A 32 8.54 15.30 6.05
CA LEU A 32 7.22 15.82 5.97
C LEU A 32 7.21 17.29 6.24
N LEU A 33 6.11 17.78 6.07
CA LEU A 33 5.48 19.03 6.53
C LEU A 33 6.48 20.10 6.98
N LEU A 34 7.46 19.76 7.84
CA LEU A 34 8.42 20.73 8.35
C LEU A 34 9.39 21.22 7.27
N TYR A 35 9.98 20.31 6.50
CA TYR A 35 10.98 20.68 5.50
C TYR A 35 10.35 21.48 4.34
N LYS A 36 9.18 21.06 3.87
CA LYS A 36 8.38 21.80 2.88
C LYS A 36 7.89 23.14 3.45
N ALA A 37 7.44 23.16 4.71
CA ALA A 37 6.95 24.37 5.35
C ALA A 37 8.06 25.39 5.62
N GLN A 38 9.26 24.95 6.00
CA GLN A 38 10.41 25.86 6.19
C GLN A 38 10.83 26.55 4.89
N GLN A 39 10.63 25.89 3.74
CA GLN A 39 10.92 26.47 2.43
C GLN A 39 9.76 27.33 1.89
N ASP A 40 8.55 27.21 2.45
CA ASP A 40 7.39 27.98 2.03
C ASP A 40 7.47 29.43 2.53
N LYS A 41 7.50 30.36 1.60
CA LYS A 41 7.51 31.83 1.91
C LYS A 41 6.26 32.23 2.70
N ASN A 42 5.10 31.63 2.42
CA ASN A 42 3.86 31.93 3.14
C ASN A 42 3.92 31.42 4.58
N CYS A 43 4.56 30.27 4.82
CA CYS A 43 4.81 29.78 6.17
C CYS A 43 5.66 30.76 6.97
N ARG A 44 6.79 31.16 6.42
CA ARG A 44 7.69 32.13 7.08
C ARG A 44 6.95 33.44 7.41
N HIS A 45 6.25 34.00 6.43
CA HIS A 45 5.49 35.25 6.63
C HIS A 45 4.42 35.08 7.72
N TRP A 46 3.69 33.98 7.73
CA TRP A 46 2.68 33.72 8.76
C TRP A 46 3.32 33.57 10.14
N VAL A 47 4.42 32.81 10.26
CA VAL A 47 5.14 32.60 11.52
C VAL A 47 5.66 33.94 12.05
N ASP A 48 6.30 34.75 11.21
CA ASP A 48 6.79 36.07 11.59
C ASP A 48 5.64 36.98 12.08
N SER A 49 4.57 37.07 11.31
CA SER A 49 3.38 37.86 11.70
C SER A 49 2.76 37.42 13.03
N VAL A 50 2.79 36.12 13.37
CA VAL A 50 2.30 35.62 14.65
C VAL A 50 3.31 35.94 15.76
N MET A 51 4.59 35.72 15.52
CA MET A 51 5.67 36.02 16.51
C MET A 51 5.66 37.49 16.92
N ASP A 52 5.45 38.44 15.99
CA ASP A 52 5.39 39.87 16.25
C ASP A 52 4.16 40.25 17.10
N LYS A 53 3.05 39.55 16.98
CA LYS A 53 1.80 39.81 17.72
C LYS A 53 1.75 39.16 19.09
N LEU A 54 2.64 38.21 19.39
CA LEU A 54 2.70 37.55 20.68
C LEU A 54 3.61 38.28 21.64
N SER A 55 3.12 38.58 22.85
CA SER A 55 3.98 38.98 23.98
C SER A 55 4.92 37.83 24.36
N PHE A 56 6.01 38.11 25.04
CA PHE A 56 6.95 37.06 25.44
C PHE A 56 6.29 35.99 26.32
N LYS A 57 5.43 36.39 27.25
CA LYS A 57 4.61 35.46 28.05
C LYS A 57 3.75 34.56 27.18
N GLU A 58 3.14 35.09 26.13
CA GLU A 58 2.34 34.30 25.19
C GLU A 58 3.20 33.33 24.36
N LYS A 59 4.43 33.70 23.97
CA LYS A 59 5.42 32.84 23.31
C LYS A 59 5.81 31.67 24.21
N VAL A 60 6.05 31.89 25.52
CA VAL A 60 6.27 30.82 26.50
C VAL A 60 5.05 29.88 26.56
N GLY A 61 3.84 30.42 26.60
CA GLY A 61 2.62 29.63 26.62
C GLY A 61 2.49 28.66 25.42
N GLN A 62 3.01 29.06 24.25
CA GLN A 62 2.98 28.19 23.05
C GLN A 62 3.77 26.89 23.21
N LEU A 63 4.67 26.78 24.19
CA LEU A 63 5.48 25.60 24.47
C LEU A 63 4.79 24.58 25.39
N PHE A 64 3.55 24.88 25.86
CA PHE A 64 2.82 24.02 26.79
C PHE A 64 1.64 23.33 26.13
N ILE A 65 1.46 22.03 26.47
CA ILE A 65 0.29 21.22 26.11
C ILE A 65 -0.44 20.87 27.40
N TYR A 66 -1.65 21.42 27.57
CA TYR A 66 -2.44 21.22 28.77
C TYR A 66 -3.45 20.08 28.62
N THR A 67 -3.63 19.25 29.65
CA THR A 67 -4.57 18.13 29.64
C THR A 67 -5.96 18.57 30.06
N ILE A 68 -6.99 18.24 29.25
CA ILE A 68 -8.39 18.55 29.49
C ILE A 68 -9.23 17.27 29.40
N ALA A 69 -10.13 17.09 30.37
CA ALA A 69 -11.12 16.03 30.28
C ALA A 69 -12.22 16.39 29.24
N PRO A 70 -12.67 15.46 28.37
CA PRO A 70 -13.72 15.74 27.39
C PRO A 70 -15.13 15.69 28.03
N VAL A 71 -15.37 16.59 28.98
CA VAL A 71 -16.63 16.75 29.72
C VAL A 71 -17.01 18.23 29.82
N ASN A 72 -18.31 18.54 29.65
CA ASN A 72 -18.83 19.90 29.64
C ASN A 72 -19.26 20.40 31.05
N THR A 73 -18.42 20.16 32.10
CA THR A 73 -18.66 20.70 33.45
C THR A 73 -18.16 22.14 33.57
N LYS A 74 -18.79 22.96 34.43
CA LYS A 74 -18.40 24.35 34.68
C LYS A 74 -16.89 24.45 34.98
N ARG A 75 -16.39 23.64 35.91
CA ARG A 75 -14.96 23.60 36.29
C ARG A 75 -14.06 23.30 35.10
N ASN A 76 -14.41 22.30 34.26
CA ASN A 76 -13.58 21.93 33.12
C ASN A 76 -13.55 23.01 32.04
N LEU A 77 -14.68 23.73 31.85
CA LEU A 77 -14.76 24.89 30.96
C LEU A 77 -13.95 26.09 31.46
N GLU A 78 -13.87 26.26 32.77
CA GLU A 78 -13.01 27.29 33.41
C GLU A 78 -11.53 26.95 33.19
N LEU A 79 -11.12 25.71 33.42
CA LEU A 79 -9.75 25.24 33.14
C LEU A 79 -9.38 25.42 31.65
N LEU A 80 -10.29 25.07 30.73
CA LEU A 80 -10.08 25.28 29.31
C LEU A 80 -9.88 26.78 29.00
N ARG A 81 -10.74 27.65 29.58
CA ARG A 81 -10.63 29.10 29.38
C ARG A 81 -9.32 29.63 29.94
N GLU A 82 -8.92 29.23 31.14
CA GLU A 82 -7.66 29.65 31.77
C GLU A 82 -6.45 29.24 30.87
N ALA A 83 -6.41 27.99 30.39
CA ALA A 83 -5.34 27.54 29.52
C ALA A 83 -5.27 28.34 28.20
N ILE A 84 -6.41 28.63 27.58
CA ILE A 84 -6.48 29.34 26.28
C ILE A 84 -6.34 30.87 26.43
N ASP A 85 -7.05 31.49 27.40
CA ASP A 85 -7.13 32.95 27.47
C ASP A 85 -6.04 33.56 28.35
N THR A 86 -5.58 32.85 29.38
CA THR A 86 -4.57 33.38 30.31
C THR A 86 -3.16 32.96 29.92
N TYR A 87 -2.97 31.69 29.62
CA TYR A 87 -1.62 31.11 29.34
C TYR A 87 -1.33 30.98 27.86
N LYS A 88 -2.32 31.08 26.96
CA LYS A 88 -2.15 30.93 25.50
C LYS A 88 -1.42 29.65 25.15
N VAL A 89 -1.81 28.51 25.77
CA VAL A 89 -1.12 27.24 25.54
C VAL A 89 -1.04 26.86 24.08
N GLY A 90 0.06 26.26 23.65
CA GLY A 90 0.31 25.84 22.27
C GLY A 90 -0.51 24.66 21.86
N GLY A 91 -0.86 23.76 22.82
CA GLY A 91 -1.62 22.56 22.54
C GLY A 91 -2.55 22.14 23.69
N LEU A 92 -3.47 21.20 23.35
CA LEU A 92 -4.35 20.52 24.30
C LEU A 92 -4.25 19.01 24.08
N LEU A 93 -4.19 18.24 25.18
CA LEU A 93 -4.37 16.80 25.21
C LEU A 93 -5.73 16.47 25.84
N PHE A 94 -6.57 15.71 25.15
CA PHE A 94 -7.81 15.21 25.72
C PHE A 94 -7.61 13.83 26.37
N SER A 95 -8.01 13.69 27.64
CA SER A 95 -8.14 12.39 28.29
C SER A 95 -9.33 11.61 27.71
N GLY A 96 -9.47 10.32 28.04
CA GLY A 96 -10.52 9.47 27.46
C GLY A 96 -11.96 9.91 27.77
N GLY A 97 -12.89 9.69 26.81
CA GLY A 97 -14.29 10.08 26.96
C GLY A 97 -15.18 9.84 25.75
N LYS A 98 -16.19 10.70 25.56
CA LYS A 98 -17.09 10.67 24.39
C LYS A 98 -16.53 11.54 23.25
N MET A 99 -16.56 11.05 22.05
CA MET A 99 -16.06 11.71 20.84
C MET A 99 -16.72 13.08 20.61
N GLN A 100 -18.03 13.15 20.74
CA GLN A 100 -18.81 14.38 20.55
C GLN A 100 -18.37 15.49 21.51
N ASN A 101 -18.19 15.16 22.80
CA ASN A 101 -17.72 16.12 23.81
C ASN A 101 -16.33 16.65 23.49
N GLN A 102 -15.40 15.77 23.06
CA GLN A 102 -14.07 16.20 22.64
C GLN A 102 -14.14 17.19 21.48
N VAL A 103 -14.94 16.90 20.44
CA VAL A 103 -15.09 17.78 19.27
C VAL A 103 -15.71 19.13 19.66
N GLU A 104 -16.71 19.14 20.54
CA GLU A 104 -17.31 20.39 21.05
C GLU A 104 -16.27 21.27 21.75
N LEU A 105 -15.47 20.67 22.65
CA LEU A 105 -14.40 21.38 23.37
C LEU A 105 -13.26 21.81 22.43
N THR A 106 -12.91 20.96 21.43
CA THR A 106 -11.96 21.33 20.37
C THR A 106 -12.44 22.58 19.63
N ASN A 107 -13.68 22.58 19.15
CA ASN A 107 -14.28 23.71 18.45
C ASN A 107 -14.33 24.97 19.33
N ARG A 108 -14.62 24.80 20.61
CA ARG A 108 -14.63 25.89 21.58
C ARG A 108 -13.22 26.49 21.78
N ALA A 109 -12.22 25.63 21.98
CA ALA A 109 -10.83 26.04 22.10
C ALA A 109 -10.35 26.81 20.86
N GLN A 110 -10.66 26.31 19.65
CA GLN A 110 -10.28 26.99 18.41
C GLN A 110 -10.97 28.34 18.23
N ARG A 111 -12.22 28.51 18.69
CA ARG A 111 -12.92 29.81 18.63
C ARG A 111 -12.26 30.86 19.56
N GLN A 112 -11.89 30.45 20.76
CA GLN A 112 -11.34 31.31 21.79
C GLN A 112 -9.86 31.66 21.56
N ALA A 113 -9.08 30.72 21.02
CA ALA A 113 -7.64 30.87 20.90
C ALA A 113 -7.23 32.02 19.97
N LYS A 114 -6.24 32.85 20.42
CA LYS A 114 -5.58 33.90 19.62
C LYS A 114 -4.78 33.27 18.47
N VAL A 115 -4.01 32.23 18.77
CA VAL A 115 -3.30 31.38 17.81
C VAL A 115 -3.97 30.00 17.87
N PRO A 116 -4.34 29.35 16.71
CA PRO A 116 -4.98 28.05 16.73
C PRO A 116 -4.21 27.03 17.57
N VAL A 117 -4.94 26.25 18.36
CA VAL A 117 -4.36 25.29 19.32
C VAL A 117 -4.11 23.96 18.63
N MET A 118 -2.95 23.38 18.89
CA MET A 118 -2.61 22.03 18.45
C MET A 118 -3.36 21.00 19.31
N ILE A 119 -4.23 20.20 18.73
CA ILE A 119 -4.92 19.12 19.46
C ILE A 119 -4.07 17.88 19.33
N THR A 120 -3.67 17.33 20.47
CA THR A 120 -2.84 16.14 20.59
C THR A 120 -3.65 14.97 21.14
N PHE A 121 -3.24 13.75 20.88
CA PHE A 121 -3.97 12.55 21.21
C PHE A 121 -3.07 11.35 21.47
N ASP A 122 -3.40 10.50 22.46
CA ASP A 122 -2.79 9.19 22.65
C ASP A 122 -3.61 8.12 21.90
N GLY A 123 -3.26 7.85 20.68
CA GLY A 123 -3.94 6.88 19.84
C GLY A 123 -3.00 5.77 19.31
N GLU A 124 -2.29 5.09 20.22
CA GLU A 124 -1.30 4.05 19.85
C GLU A 124 -1.91 2.94 19.00
N TRP A 125 -3.16 2.53 19.29
CA TRP A 125 -3.97 1.62 18.47
C TRP A 125 -5.26 2.28 17.99
N GLY A 126 -5.16 3.55 17.59
CA GLY A 126 -6.27 4.35 17.07
C GLY A 126 -7.11 5.00 18.17
N LEU A 127 -8.24 5.59 17.77
CA LEU A 127 -9.07 6.39 18.67
C LEU A 127 -9.68 5.58 19.81
N ALA A 128 -9.89 4.27 19.62
CA ALA A 128 -10.46 3.38 20.63
C ALA A 128 -9.62 3.29 21.91
N MET A 129 -8.37 3.70 21.88
CA MET A 129 -7.54 3.81 23.09
C MET A 129 -8.16 4.76 24.10
N ARG A 130 -8.80 5.84 23.67
CA ARG A 130 -9.34 6.91 24.50
C ARG A 130 -10.83 7.17 24.32
N LEU A 131 -11.39 6.90 23.14
CA LEU A 131 -12.77 7.28 22.79
C LEU A 131 -13.63 6.04 22.53
N ARG A 132 -14.78 6.00 23.22
CA ARG A 132 -15.75 4.92 23.05
C ARG A 132 -16.53 5.08 21.75
N GLY A 133 -16.94 3.93 21.17
CA GLY A 133 -17.73 3.90 19.93
C GLY A 133 -16.93 4.20 18.66
N THR A 134 -15.62 4.01 18.67
CA THR A 134 -14.73 4.13 17.51
C THR A 134 -14.21 2.76 17.09
N PRO A 135 -13.68 2.59 15.86
CA PRO A 135 -13.13 1.31 15.41
C PRO A 135 -12.01 0.81 16.34
N VAL A 136 -12.08 -0.45 16.72
CA VAL A 136 -11.10 -1.09 17.62
C VAL A 136 -10.08 -1.85 16.77
N PHE A 137 -8.90 -1.30 16.60
CA PHE A 137 -7.78 -1.96 15.93
C PHE A 137 -7.06 -2.93 16.87
N PRO A 138 -6.34 -3.94 16.32
CA PRO A 138 -5.47 -4.81 17.11
C PRO A 138 -4.42 -4.00 17.89
N ARG A 139 -3.96 -4.54 19.02
CA ARG A 139 -2.82 -3.98 19.77
C ARG A 139 -1.53 -4.09 18.95
N ASN A 140 -0.56 -3.22 19.24
CA ASN A 140 0.69 -3.18 18.48
C ASN A 140 1.44 -4.52 18.46
N MET A 141 1.46 -5.27 19.56
CA MET A 141 2.05 -6.62 19.61
C MET A 141 1.40 -7.58 18.59
N VAL A 142 0.08 -7.45 18.36
CA VAL A 142 -0.64 -8.21 17.33
C VAL A 142 -0.32 -7.69 15.94
N LEU A 143 -0.26 -6.37 15.76
CA LEU A 143 0.17 -5.73 14.51
C LEU A 143 1.61 -6.10 14.14
N GLY A 144 2.47 -6.33 15.13
CA GLY A 144 3.83 -6.84 14.95
C GLY A 144 3.90 -8.21 14.26
N CYS A 145 2.87 -9.03 14.40
CA CYS A 145 2.78 -10.33 13.71
C CYS A 145 2.56 -10.22 12.19
N ILE A 146 2.12 -9.06 11.69
CA ILE A 146 1.82 -8.84 10.26
C ILE A 146 3.12 -8.70 9.49
N ARG A 147 3.32 -9.46 8.41
CA ARG A 147 4.52 -9.35 7.57
C ARG A 147 4.49 -8.13 6.65
N ASP A 148 3.32 -7.85 6.04
CA ASP A 148 3.18 -6.77 5.06
C ASP A 148 3.10 -5.40 5.74
N ASN A 149 4.21 -4.65 5.70
CA ASN A 149 4.29 -3.30 6.27
C ASN A 149 3.41 -2.27 5.54
N ARG A 150 2.96 -2.56 4.30
CA ARG A 150 2.00 -1.71 3.59
C ARG A 150 0.66 -1.68 4.32
N LEU A 151 0.26 -2.79 4.93
CA LEU A 151 -0.96 -2.85 5.74
C LEU A 151 -0.83 -2.02 7.03
N ILE A 152 0.37 -1.95 7.62
CA ILE A 152 0.67 -1.07 8.76
C ILE A 152 0.65 0.40 8.34
N TYR A 153 1.14 0.71 7.15
CA TYR A 153 1.02 2.06 6.58
C TYR A 153 -0.46 2.45 6.34
N GLU A 154 -1.27 1.58 5.73
CA GLU A 154 -2.71 1.81 5.55
C GLU A 154 -3.41 2.05 6.90
N TYR A 155 -3.03 1.28 7.92
CA TYR A 155 -3.51 1.47 9.28
C TYR A 155 -3.16 2.88 9.81
N GLY A 156 -1.93 3.33 9.64
CA GLY A 156 -1.50 4.69 10.00
C GLY A 156 -2.31 5.77 9.28
N ARG A 157 -2.56 5.58 7.99
CA ARG A 157 -3.41 6.48 7.17
C ARG A 157 -4.84 6.55 7.69
N GLU A 158 -5.43 5.42 8.06
CA GLU A 158 -6.78 5.36 8.59
C GLU A 158 -6.87 6.03 9.97
N VAL A 159 -5.90 5.78 10.85
CA VAL A 159 -5.83 6.48 12.15
C VAL A 159 -5.71 7.99 11.95
N ALA A 160 -4.88 8.45 11.01
CA ALA A 160 -4.77 9.87 10.67
C ALA A 160 -6.10 10.44 10.15
N ARG A 161 -6.81 9.69 9.27
CA ARG A 161 -8.14 10.10 8.79
C ARG A 161 -9.11 10.28 9.96
N GLN A 162 -9.17 9.33 10.88
CA GLN A 162 -10.03 9.41 12.07
C GLN A 162 -9.62 10.58 12.98
N CYS A 163 -8.33 10.78 13.25
CA CYS A 163 -7.80 11.92 14.01
C CYS A 163 -8.27 13.25 13.39
N ARG A 164 -8.16 13.42 12.10
CA ARG A 164 -8.62 14.63 11.40
C ARG A 164 -10.14 14.86 11.50
N GLN A 165 -10.95 13.78 11.51
CA GLN A 165 -12.41 13.88 11.69
C GLN A 165 -12.80 14.43 13.07
N ILE A 166 -11.94 14.30 14.08
CA ILE A 166 -12.16 14.82 15.43
C ILE A 166 -11.29 16.04 15.75
N GLY A 167 -10.58 16.60 14.76
CA GLY A 167 -9.78 17.82 14.88
C GLY A 167 -8.43 17.62 15.57
N VAL A 168 -7.86 16.42 15.55
CA VAL A 168 -6.52 16.10 16.09
C VAL A 168 -5.45 16.31 15.01
N GLN A 169 -4.35 16.97 15.37
CA GLN A 169 -3.20 17.24 14.52
C GLN A 169 -1.97 16.42 14.89
N VAL A 170 -1.83 15.98 16.13
CA VAL A 170 -0.67 15.24 16.64
C VAL A 170 -1.15 13.96 17.30
N ASN A 171 -0.61 12.80 16.89
CA ASN A 171 -0.82 11.54 17.57
C ASN A 171 0.46 11.10 18.27
N PHE A 172 0.43 10.91 19.60
CA PHE A 172 1.54 10.36 20.38
C PHE A 172 1.69 8.86 20.14
N ALA A 173 2.04 8.52 18.90
CA ALA A 173 2.29 7.21 18.34
C ALA A 173 3.21 7.37 17.11
N PRO A 174 3.98 6.35 16.75
CA PRO A 174 4.04 4.98 17.29
C PRO A 174 4.85 4.80 18.57
N VAL A 175 4.62 3.66 19.25
CA VAL A 175 5.50 3.18 20.32
C VAL A 175 6.69 2.47 19.67
N ALA A 176 7.88 3.00 19.88
CA ALA A 176 9.15 2.50 19.33
C ALA A 176 9.95 1.66 20.32
N ASP A 177 9.43 1.46 21.53
CA ASP A 177 10.04 0.63 22.56
C ASP A 177 10.09 -0.85 22.13
N VAL A 178 11.24 -1.51 22.30
CA VAL A 178 11.46 -2.93 22.03
C VAL A 178 11.18 -3.74 23.30
N ASN A 179 10.12 -4.57 23.32
CA ASN A 179 9.67 -5.26 24.53
C ASN A 179 10.44 -6.56 24.79
N ILE A 180 11.70 -6.45 25.14
CA ILE A 180 12.54 -7.62 25.48
C ILE A 180 12.16 -8.25 26.82
N ASN A 181 11.78 -7.42 27.79
CA ASN A 181 11.39 -7.90 29.11
C ASN A 181 9.91 -8.31 29.15
N PRO A 182 9.57 -9.62 29.23
CA PRO A 182 8.17 -10.07 29.27
C PRO A 182 7.44 -9.65 30.56
N LYS A 183 8.18 -9.22 31.61
CA LYS A 183 7.64 -8.70 32.87
C LYS A 183 7.38 -7.20 32.85
N ASN A 184 7.73 -6.49 31.76
CA ASN A 184 7.54 -5.04 31.67
C ASN A 184 6.07 -4.68 31.93
N PRO A 185 5.79 -3.86 32.97
CA PRO A 185 4.41 -3.55 33.39
C PRO A 185 3.76 -2.46 32.55
N VAL A 186 4.55 -1.71 31.76
CA VAL A 186 4.13 -0.48 31.03
C VAL A 186 4.01 -0.73 29.54
N ILE A 187 5.03 -1.26 28.91
CA ILE A 187 5.10 -1.40 27.45
C ILE A 187 4.35 -2.65 26.99
N ASN A 188 4.82 -3.84 27.31
CA ASN A 188 4.13 -5.10 27.00
C ASN A 188 3.44 -5.08 25.61
N THR A 189 2.11 -5.25 25.54
CA THR A 189 1.34 -5.28 24.28
C THR A 189 1.27 -3.95 23.53
N ARG A 190 1.84 -2.87 24.07
CA ARG A 190 1.96 -1.57 23.40
C ARG A 190 3.12 -1.55 22.38
N SER A 191 4.16 -2.36 22.56
CA SER A 191 5.24 -2.56 21.59
C SER A 191 4.77 -3.39 20.39
N PHE A 192 5.45 -3.22 19.25
CA PHE A 192 5.28 -4.07 18.07
C PHE A 192 6.02 -5.42 18.19
N GLY A 193 6.90 -5.61 19.17
CA GLY A 193 7.61 -6.86 19.37
C GLY A 193 8.87 -6.75 20.21
N GLU A 194 9.68 -7.81 20.17
CA GLU A 194 10.97 -7.90 20.89
C GLU A 194 12.19 -7.85 19.96
N ASP A 195 11.99 -7.86 18.64
CA ASP A 195 13.06 -7.72 17.66
C ASP A 195 13.19 -6.24 17.24
N PRO A 196 14.35 -5.59 17.46
CA PRO A 196 14.55 -4.17 17.17
C PRO A 196 14.32 -3.80 15.70
N ILE A 197 14.69 -4.68 14.77
CA ILE A 197 14.57 -4.44 13.33
C ILE A 197 13.09 -4.47 12.93
N GLN A 198 12.35 -5.50 13.37
CA GLN A 198 10.91 -5.60 13.10
C GLN A 198 10.14 -4.44 13.74
N VAL A 199 10.49 -4.05 14.97
CA VAL A 199 9.89 -2.88 15.63
C VAL A 199 10.14 -1.61 14.81
N ALA A 200 11.38 -1.38 14.35
CA ALA A 200 11.72 -0.23 13.52
C ALA A 200 10.88 -0.18 12.23
N ASP A 201 10.76 -1.29 11.51
CA ASP A 201 9.96 -1.40 10.29
C ASP A 201 8.48 -1.04 10.51
N LYS A 202 7.88 -1.53 11.61
CA LYS A 202 6.49 -1.22 11.98
C LYS A 202 6.33 0.26 12.37
N VAL A 203 7.27 0.78 13.14
CA VAL A 203 7.30 2.19 13.58
C VAL A 203 7.35 3.11 12.36
N ILE A 204 8.25 2.85 11.42
CA ILE A 204 8.38 3.65 10.19
C ILE A 204 7.10 3.58 9.36
N ALA A 205 6.55 2.39 9.14
CA ALA A 205 5.34 2.22 8.36
C ALA A 205 4.15 2.94 8.98
N TYR A 206 3.96 2.84 10.30
CA TYR A 206 2.87 3.51 11.01
C TYR A 206 3.04 5.03 11.02
N ALA A 207 4.25 5.52 11.34
CA ALA A 207 4.57 6.96 11.32
C ALA A 207 4.35 7.56 9.92
N SER A 208 4.85 6.89 8.87
CA SER A 208 4.64 7.29 7.46
C SER A 208 3.16 7.40 7.12
N GLY A 209 2.36 6.44 7.58
CA GLY A 209 0.91 6.45 7.38
C GLY A 209 0.23 7.63 8.08
N LEU A 210 0.57 7.91 9.34
CA LEU A 210 0.04 9.06 10.10
C LEU A 210 0.37 10.37 9.40
N GLU A 211 1.63 10.57 9.09
CA GLU A 211 2.12 11.80 8.50
C GLU A 211 1.64 11.98 7.06
N GLY A 212 1.67 10.94 6.23
CA GLY A 212 1.05 10.95 4.91
C GLY A 212 -0.47 11.21 4.94
N GLY A 213 -1.13 10.96 6.08
CA GLY A 213 -2.50 11.34 6.38
C GLY A 213 -2.67 12.77 6.91
N GLY A 214 -1.59 13.53 7.10
CA GLY A 214 -1.60 14.91 7.60
C GLY A 214 -1.77 15.04 9.11
N VAL A 215 -1.30 14.04 9.88
CA VAL A 215 -1.22 14.03 11.34
C VAL A 215 0.23 13.78 11.74
N LEU A 216 0.79 14.64 12.58
CA LEU A 216 2.15 14.48 13.08
C LEU A 216 2.25 13.20 13.91
N SER A 217 3.18 12.32 13.56
CA SER A 217 3.56 11.16 14.38
C SER A 217 4.57 11.56 15.45
N VAL A 218 4.52 10.89 16.60
CA VAL A 218 5.49 11.11 17.68
C VAL A 218 5.96 9.76 18.20
N CYS A 219 7.19 9.37 17.83
CA CYS A 219 7.80 8.14 18.31
C CYS A 219 8.11 8.23 19.81
N LYS A 220 7.83 7.15 20.56
CA LYS A 220 7.96 7.13 22.02
C LYS A 220 8.33 5.75 22.55
N HIS A 221 8.98 5.67 23.70
CA HIS A 221 9.44 6.68 24.64
C HIS A 221 10.97 6.73 24.62
N PHE A 222 11.53 7.73 23.94
CA PHE A 222 12.98 7.87 23.81
C PHE A 222 13.67 7.97 25.18
N PRO A 223 14.81 7.28 25.45
CA PRO A 223 15.62 6.46 24.54
C PRO A 223 15.23 4.97 24.48
N GLY A 224 14.08 4.54 25.04
CA GLY A 224 13.54 3.19 24.98
C GLY A 224 13.15 2.65 26.36
N HIS A 225 11.88 2.28 26.54
CA HIS A 225 11.28 1.84 27.81
C HIS A 225 10.99 0.33 27.84
N GLY A 226 11.43 -0.41 26.80
CA GLY A 226 10.96 -1.80 26.58
C GLY A 226 11.58 -2.85 27.49
N ASP A 227 12.76 -2.61 28.05
CA ASP A 227 13.47 -3.54 28.95
C ASP A 227 13.55 -2.96 30.38
N THR A 228 12.40 -2.65 30.96
CA THR A 228 12.28 -2.21 32.35
C THR A 228 11.26 -3.06 33.09
N ASP A 229 11.41 -3.20 34.41
CA ASP A 229 10.49 -3.91 35.28
C ASP A 229 9.73 -2.98 36.26
N VAL A 230 10.03 -1.68 36.22
CA VAL A 230 9.43 -0.64 37.04
C VAL A 230 8.45 0.19 36.25
N ASP A 231 7.28 0.47 36.83
CA ASP A 231 6.26 1.33 36.27
C ASP A 231 6.63 2.82 36.41
N SER A 232 6.91 3.50 35.29
CA SER A 232 7.28 4.94 35.27
C SER A 232 6.18 5.86 35.81
N HIS A 233 4.94 5.39 35.94
CA HIS A 233 3.88 6.14 36.64
C HIS A 233 4.06 6.12 38.15
N LYS A 234 4.88 5.22 38.70
CA LYS A 234 5.07 5.00 40.14
C LYS A 234 6.47 5.40 40.62
N ALA A 235 7.50 5.10 39.85
CA ALA A 235 8.90 5.39 40.16
C ALA A 235 9.70 5.60 38.87
N LEU A 236 10.96 6.04 38.99
CA LEU A 236 11.87 6.23 37.85
C LEU A 236 12.52 4.90 37.47
N PRO A 237 12.23 4.31 36.27
CA PRO A 237 12.89 3.10 35.81
C PRO A 237 14.35 3.39 35.43
N VAL A 238 15.23 2.41 35.60
CA VAL A 238 16.66 2.53 35.31
C VAL A 238 16.98 1.58 34.13
N LEU A 239 17.78 2.06 33.17
CA LEU A 239 18.38 1.28 32.08
C LEU A 239 19.89 1.14 32.34
N PRO A 240 20.33 0.10 33.04
CA PRO A 240 21.72 -0.05 33.47
C PRO A 240 22.57 -0.73 32.40
N PHE A 241 22.38 -0.35 31.13
CA PHE A 241 23.02 -0.97 29.97
C PHE A 241 24.23 -0.20 29.49
N THR A 242 25.15 -0.92 28.78
CA THR A 242 26.25 -0.28 28.07
C THR A 242 25.72 0.51 26.85
N ARG A 243 26.56 1.41 26.33
CA ARG A 243 26.22 2.20 25.16
C ARG A 243 25.93 1.31 23.93
N GLU A 244 26.76 0.27 23.71
CA GLU A 244 26.61 -0.68 22.58
C GLU A 244 25.28 -1.43 22.66
N ARG A 245 24.83 -1.81 23.87
CA ARG A 245 23.54 -2.46 24.06
C ARG A 245 22.41 -1.49 23.78
N LEU A 246 22.45 -0.26 24.28
CA LEU A 246 21.44 0.76 23.99
C LEU A 246 21.35 1.04 22.47
N ASP A 247 22.50 1.14 21.83
CA ASP A 247 22.58 1.44 20.38
C ASP A 247 22.00 0.34 19.52
N SER A 248 22.16 -0.92 19.91
CA SER A 248 21.74 -2.09 19.13
C SER A 248 20.28 -2.50 19.39
N VAL A 249 19.69 -2.11 20.49
CA VAL A 249 18.35 -2.54 20.91
C VAL A 249 17.44 -1.34 21.16
N GLU A 250 17.66 -0.64 22.28
CA GLU A 250 16.72 0.40 22.73
C GLU A 250 16.65 1.59 21.76
N LEU A 251 17.78 2.09 21.32
CA LEU A 251 17.90 3.24 20.40
C LEU A 251 17.69 2.85 18.93
N TYR A 252 17.81 1.58 18.55
CA TYR A 252 17.77 1.16 17.16
C TYR A 252 16.49 1.62 16.43
N PRO A 253 15.27 1.38 16.91
CA PRO A 253 14.05 1.83 16.22
C PRO A 253 13.95 3.36 16.12
N PHE A 254 14.45 4.10 17.11
CA PHE A 254 14.46 5.57 17.08
C PHE A 254 15.45 6.10 16.03
N LYS A 255 16.65 5.52 15.94
CA LYS A 255 17.63 5.86 14.90
C LYS A 255 17.07 5.66 13.51
N GLU A 256 16.44 4.52 13.25
CA GLU A 256 15.84 4.22 11.96
C GLU A 256 14.64 5.15 11.66
N ALA A 257 13.80 5.47 12.66
CA ALA A 257 12.72 6.44 12.50
C ALA A 257 13.24 7.86 12.20
N ILE A 258 14.33 8.29 12.83
CA ILE A 258 15.00 9.57 12.54
C ILE A 258 15.53 9.58 11.10
N ARG A 259 16.22 8.52 10.67
CA ARG A 259 16.69 8.39 9.28
C ARG A 259 15.56 8.40 8.26
N ALA A 260 14.41 7.81 8.62
CA ALA A 260 13.22 7.82 7.80
C ALA A 260 12.52 9.20 7.76
N GLY A 261 12.86 10.14 8.64
CA GLY A 261 12.36 11.52 8.62
C GLY A 261 11.11 11.75 9.48
N VAL A 262 10.90 10.96 10.54
CA VAL A 262 9.77 11.15 11.48
C VAL A 262 9.75 12.57 12.07
N GLY A 263 8.55 13.16 12.17
CA GLY A 263 8.41 14.58 12.54
C GLY A 263 8.36 14.88 14.04
N GLY A 264 8.11 13.88 14.90
CA GLY A 264 8.00 14.08 16.35
C GLY A 264 8.69 12.99 17.17
N MET A 265 9.21 13.37 18.34
CA MET A 265 9.83 12.48 19.34
C MET A 265 9.34 12.81 20.73
N MET A 266 8.98 11.80 21.53
CA MET A 266 8.63 11.96 22.94
C MET A 266 9.72 11.33 23.81
N VAL A 267 10.30 12.15 24.70
CA VAL A 267 11.31 11.70 25.65
C VAL A 267 10.64 11.20 26.92
N GLY A 268 10.90 9.94 27.26
CA GLY A 268 10.35 9.27 28.42
C GLY A 268 11.02 9.67 29.73
N HIS A 269 10.46 9.18 30.85
CA HIS A 269 11.03 9.38 32.17
C HIS A 269 11.81 8.13 32.58
N LEU A 270 13.08 8.08 32.18
CA LEU A 270 13.99 6.95 32.40
C LEU A 270 15.33 7.46 32.95
N GLN A 271 15.97 6.69 33.80
CA GLN A 271 17.36 6.92 34.19
C GLN A 271 18.28 6.06 33.33
N VAL A 272 19.23 6.70 32.65
CA VAL A 272 20.19 6.04 31.73
C VAL A 272 21.62 6.40 32.15
N PRO A 273 22.21 5.69 33.12
CA PRO A 273 23.47 6.11 33.78
C PRO A 273 24.65 6.26 32.82
N VAL A 274 24.72 5.50 31.74
CA VAL A 274 25.80 5.58 30.75
C VAL A 274 25.76 6.88 29.91
N ILE A 275 24.62 7.58 29.85
CA ILE A 275 24.45 8.85 29.13
C ILE A 275 24.32 10.01 30.14
N GLU A 276 23.52 9.80 31.18
CA GLU A 276 23.31 10.79 32.25
C GLU A 276 23.81 10.23 33.60
N PRO A 277 25.03 10.64 34.04
CA PRO A 277 25.63 10.14 35.26
C PRO A 277 24.97 10.65 36.54
N ILE A 278 24.14 11.71 36.46
CA ILE A 278 23.44 12.25 37.63
C ILE A 278 22.33 11.29 38.04
N GLY A 279 22.50 10.65 39.16
CA GLY A 279 21.54 9.71 39.73
C GLY A 279 20.19 10.37 40.01
N GLY A 280 19.09 9.73 39.58
CA GLY A 280 17.72 10.20 39.81
C GLY A 280 17.26 11.30 38.82
N LEU A 281 18.07 11.71 37.85
CA LEU A 281 17.66 12.66 36.80
C LEU A 281 17.00 11.92 35.64
N PRO A 282 15.68 12.16 35.34
CA PRO A 282 14.99 11.53 34.23
C PRO A 282 15.50 12.02 32.87
N SER A 283 15.50 11.15 31.86
CA SER A 283 15.91 11.45 30.48
C SER A 283 15.25 12.71 29.91
N SER A 284 13.95 12.92 30.20
CA SER A 284 13.20 14.09 29.76
C SER A 284 13.67 15.42 30.38
N LEU A 285 14.43 15.36 31.46
CA LEU A 285 15.01 16.53 32.13
C LEU A 285 16.55 16.61 31.97
N SER A 286 17.16 15.65 31.28
CA SER A 286 18.59 15.54 31.02
C SER A 286 18.98 16.21 29.72
N ARG A 287 19.90 17.18 29.78
CA ARG A 287 20.48 17.81 28.58
C ARG A 287 21.29 16.80 27.79
N ASN A 288 22.04 15.92 28.46
CA ASN A 288 22.83 14.88 27.80
C ASN A 288 21.96 13.94 26.94
N VAL A 289 20.71 13.67 27.35
CA VAL A 289 19.80 12.83 26.59
C VAL A 289 19.04 13.60 25.52
N VAL A 290 18.48 14.78 25.84
CA VAL A 290 17.59 15.51 24.92
C VAL A 290 18.40 16.31 23.90
N TYR A 291 19.42 17.03 24.33
CA TYR A 291 20.18 17.86 23.42
C TYR A 291 21.38 17.08 22.85
N ASP A 292 22.30 16.60 23.71
CA ASP A 292 23.58 16.07 23.22
C ASP A 292 23.37 14.75 22.44
N LEU A 293 22.54 13.81 22.93
CA LEU A 293 22.26 12.57 22.22
C LEU A 293 21.21 12.75 21.10
N LEU A 294 19.97 13.20 21.43
CA LEU A 294 18.88 13.19 20.45
C LEU A 294 19.04 14.26 19.37
N THR A 295 19.37 15.52 19.77
CA THR A 295 19.42 16.66 18.86
C THR A 295 20.75 16.73 18.12
N ASP A 296 21.87 16.60 18.82
CA ASP A 296 23.20 16.77 18.23
C ASP A 296 23.72 15.48 17.62
N GLU A 297 23.91 14.41 18.37
CA GLU A 297 24.51 13.16 17.90
C GLU A 297 23.59 12.46 16.87
N LEU A 298 22.29 12.26 17.20
CA LEU A 298 21.33 11.59 16.30
C LEU A 298 20.74 12.55 15.25
N ALA A 299 21.08 13.84 15.32
CA ALA A 299 20.67 14.90 14.38
C ALA A 299 19.15 15.01 14.17
N PHE A 300 18.34 14.74 15.19
CA PHE A 300 16.89 14.87 15.12
C PHE A 300 16.47 16.32 14.99
N LYS A 301 15.69 16.66 13.96
CA LYS A 301 15.25 18.03 13.64
C LYS A 301 13.77 18.27 13.90
N GLY A 302 13.00 17.22 14.22
CA GLY A 302 11.58 17.30 14.48
C GLY A 302 11.21 17.92 15.83
N LEU A 303 9.89 17.97 16.16
CA LEU A 303 9.41 18.45 17.47
C LEU A 303 9.72 17.44 18.58
N ILE A 304 10.28 17.92 19.67
CA ILE A 304 10.62 17.13 20.85
C ILE A 304 9.60 17.44 21.97
N PHE A 305 8.93 16.41 22.43
CA PHE A 305 7.94 16.49 23.51
C PHE A 305 8.48 15.76 24.75
N THR A 306 8.15 16.25 25.92
CA THR A 306 8.29 15.45 27.14
C THR A 306 7.20 14.40 27.19
N ASP A 307 7.40 13.28 27.89
CA ASP A 307 6.28 12.53 28.43
C ASP A 307 5.55 13.36 29.49
N ALA A 308 4.40 12.88 29.99
CA ALA A 308 3.53 13.66 30.86
C ALA A 308 4.22 14.04 32.20
N LEU A 309 4.52 15.30 32.43
CA LEU A 309 5.23 15.78 33.64
C LEU A 309 4.41 15.64 34.94
N ALA A 310 3.12 15.33 34.84
CA ALA A 310 2.29 15.00 36.00
C ALA A 310 2.58 13.59 36.58
N MET A 311 3.38 12.74 35.89
CA MET A 311 3.74 11.41 36.35
C MET A 311 4.67 11.45 37.57
N ARG A 312 4.58 10.42 38.44
CA ARG A 312 5.41 10.35 39.66
C ARG A 312 6.88 10.03 39.38
N GLY A 313 7.20 9.40 38.25
CA GLY A 313 8.57 9.13 37.81
C GLY A 313 9.41 10.39 37.57
N VAL A 314 8.76 11.57 37.51
CA VAL A 314 9.42 12.89 37.46
C VAL A 314 9.35 13.52 38.84
N SER A 315 10.06 12.97 39.82
CA SER A 315 10.21 13.58 41.17
C SER A 315 11.51 14.35 41.23
N GLY A 316 11.50 15.62 40.79
CA GLY A 316 12.61 16.53 41.00
C GLY A 316 12.27 17.63 41.98
N ASN A 317 13.25 18.14 42.72
CA ASN A 317 13.15 19.37 43.46
C ASN A 317 13.19 20.54 42.49
N GLY A 318 12.09 21.33 42.37
CA GLY A 318 12.03 22.47 41.50
C GLY A 318 10.96 22.42 40.39
N ASN A 319 11.02 23.38 39.45
CA ASN A 319 10.09 23.46 38.34
C ASN A 319 10.50 22.52 37.19
N VAL A 320 9.80 21.38 37.07
CA VAL A 320 10.12 20.33 36.08
C VAL A 320 9.90 20.81 34.65
N SER A 321 8.96 21.75 34.41
CA SER A 321 8.76 22.33 33.07
C SER A 321 9.95 23.21 32.66
N LEU A 322 10.52 23.97 33.60
CA LEU A 322 11.73 24.74 33.34
C LEU A 322 12.91 23.82 33.00
N GLN A 323 13.16 22.80 33.83
CA GLN A 323 14.23 21.83 33.58
C GLN A 323 14.07 21.12 32.24
N ALA A 324 12.84 20.74 31.86
CA ALA A 324 12.57 20.12 30.57
C ALA A 324 12.92 21.06 29.38
N LEU A 325 12.58 22.34 29.47
CA LEU A 325 12.94 23.34 28.44
C LEU A 325 14.44 23.58 28.39
N GLN A 326 15.13 23.66 29.53
CA GLN A 326 16.58 23.75 29.64
C GLN A 326 17.29 22.51 29.07
N ALA A 327 16.71 21.32 29.22
CA ALA A 327 17.23 20.09 28.65
C ALA A 327 17.17 20.08 27.10
N GLY A 328 16.30 20.86 26.46
CA GLY A 328 16.19 20.97 25.01
C GLY A 328 14.85 20.55 24.45
N ASN A 329 13.86 20.13 25.24
CA ASN A 329 12.52 19.85 24.77
C ASN A 329 11.88 21.09 24.12
N ASP A 330 11.10 20.89 23.05
CA ASP A 330 10.35 21.99 22.39
C ASP A 330 8.98 22.23 23.06
N MET A 331 8.33 21.17 23.52
CA MET A 331 7.00 21.23 24.10
C MET A 331 6.89 20.40 25.39
N VAL A 332 6.29 21.00 26.38
CA VAL A 332 6.04 20.40 27.69
C VAL A 332 4.63 19.81 27.73
N LEU A 333 4.54 18.50 27.94
CA LEU A 333 3.27 17.78 27.99
C LEU A 333 2.74 17.64 29.42
N ALA A 334 1.46 17.96 29.63
CA ALA A 334 0.73 17.75 30.88
C ALA A 334 1.47 18.33 32.10
N PRO A 335 1.78 19.66 32.14
CA PRO A 335 2.36 20.29 33.30
C PRO A 335 1.45 20.08 34.52
N ARG A 336 2.03 20.00 35.73
CA ARG A 336 1.24 19.82 36.95
C ARG A 336 0.38 21.03 37.27
N ASN A 337 0.93 22.22 37.06
CA ASN A 337 0.27 23.47 37.42
C ASN A 337 0.77 24.65 36.55
N LEU A 338 0.01 25.03 35.53
CA LEU A 338 0.35 26.18 34.65
C LEU A 338 0.55 27.47 35.43
N LYS A 339 -0.20 27.66 36.53
CA LYS A 339 -0.18 28.86 37.37
C LYS A 339 1.15 29.05 38.10
N ALA A 340 1.85 27.96 38.43
CA ALA A 340 3.17 27.97 39.03
C ALA A 340 4.29 27.88 37.97
N GLU A 341 4.11 27.03 36.94
CA GLU A 341 5.20 26.64 36.03
C GLU A 341 5.50 27.68 34.95
N VAL A 342 4.48 28.32 34.37
CA VAL A 342 4.69 29.39 33.38
C VAL A 342 5.40 30.60 33.94
N PRO A 343 4.99 31.15 35.12
CA PRO A 343 5.75 32.26 35.75
C PRO A 343 7.17 31.88 36.12
N ALA A 344 7.44 30.68 36.56
CA ALA A 344 8.80 30.24 36.88
C ALA A 344 9.72 30.21 35.64
N VAL A 345 9.19 29.80 34.46
CA VAL A 345 9.94 29.89 33.18
C VAL A 345 10.25 31.38 32.86
N LEU A 346 9.27 32.25 33.02
CA LEU A 346 9.48 33.67 32.78
C LEU A 346 10.55 34.26 33.71
N ALA A 347 10.49 33.96 35.00
CA ALA A 347 11.48 34.41 35.99
C ALA A 347 12.89 33.85 35.68
N ALA A 348 13.00 32.63 35.21
CA ALA A 348 14.28 32.01 34.79
C ALA A 348 14.91 32.78 33.61
N VAL A 349 14.08 33.23 32.65
CA VAL A 349 14.57 34.07 31.53
C VAL A 349 15.03 35.44 32.02
N GLU A 350 14.29 36.07 32.92
CA GLU A 350 14.67 37.36 33.51
C GLU A 350 16.00 37.28 34.29
N LYS A 351 16.27 36.12 34.90
CA LYS A 351 17.53 35.87 35.60
C LYS A 351 18.68 35.39 34.71
N GLY A 352 18.44 35.16 33.43
CA GLY A 352 19.42 34.62 32.49
C GLY A 352 19.72 33.12 32.65
N GLU A 353 18.90 32.40 33.41
CA GLU A 353 19.00 30.91 33.59
C GLU A 353 18.49 30.15 32.36
N LEU A 354 17.71 30.81 31.49
CA LEU A 354 17.21 30.32 30.21
C LEU A 354 17.22 31.45 29.19
N SER A 355 17.74 31.20 27.98
CA SER A 355 17.86 32.25 26.96
C SER A 355 16.48 32.61 26.37
N ARG A 356 16.26 33.88 26.14
CA ARG A 356 15.08 34.41 25.47
C ARG A 356 15.03 33.91 24.02
N GLU A 357 16.18 33.88 23.35
CA GLU A 357 16.36 33.44 21.97
C GLU A 357 16.01 31.98 21.83
N ASP A 358 16.35 31.14 22.82
CA ASP A 358 15.98 29.68 22.80
C ASP A 358 14.45 29.50 22.89
N ILE A 359 13.78 30.24 23.79
CA ILE A 359 12.30 30.23 23.88
C ILE A 359 11.66 30.72 22.55
N GLU A 360 12.16 31.78 21.96
CA GLU A 360 11.63 32.29 20.68
C GLU A 360 11.89 31.36 19.53
N SER A 361 13.04 30.69 19.50
CA SER A 361 13.36 29.65 18.52
C SER A 361 12.40 28.43 18.62
N LYS A 362 12.19 27.94 19.85
CA LYS A 362 11.22 26.85 20.11
C LYS A 362 9.79 27.26 19.73
N CYS A 363 9.37 28.48 20.08
CA CYS A 363 8.04 28.98 19.69
C CYS A 363 7.90 29.08 18.17
N ARG A 364 8.91 29.60 17.47
CA ARG A 364 8.95 29.63 16.00
C ARG A 364 8.83 28.25 15.38
N LYS A 365 9.53 27.25 15.94
CA LYS A 365 9.46 25.86 15.52
C LYS A 365 8.04 25.29 15.70
N VAL A 366 7.41 25.50 16.86
CA VAL A 366 6.02 25.09 17.13
C VAL A 366 5.03 25.75 16.15
N LEU A 367 5.19 27.04 15.87
CA LEU A 367 4.34 27.77 14.90
C LEU A 367 4.52 27.22 13.48
N THR A 368 5.74 26.89 13.08
CA THR A 368 6.03 26.26 11.77
C THR A 368 5.28 24.93 11.63
N TYR A 369 5.29 24.10 12.67
CA TYR A 369 4.49 22.87 12.68
C TYR A 369 2.98 23.13 12.66
N LYS A 370 2.51 24.15 13.39
CA LYS A 370 1.08 24.55 13.31
C LYS A 370 0.69 24.91 11.87
N TYR A 371 1.52 25.68 11.17
CA TYR A 371 1.28 26.02 9.76
C TYR A 371 1.24 24.75 8.90
N ALA A 372 2.24 23.89 9.01
CA ALA A 372 2.36 22.65 8.25
C ALA A 372 1.15 21.72 8.45
N LEU A 373 0.61 21.67 9.68
CA LEU A 373 -0.58 20.88 10.05
C LEU A 373 -1.90 21.61 9.70
N GLY A 374 -1.81 22.73 8.96
CA GLY A 374 -2.97 23.47 8.48
C GLY A 374 -3.67 24.34 9.53
N LEU A 375 -2.98 24.66 10.64
CA LEU A 375 -3.46 25.55 11.70
C LEU A 375 -3.11 27.04 11.46
N SER A 376 -2.70 27.41 10.26
CA SER A 376 -2.59 28.84 9.87
C SER A 376 -3.97 29.52 9.81
N LYS A 377 -5.04 28.75 9.71
CA LYS A 377 -6.44 29.18 9.73
C LYS A 377 -7.23 28.40 10.77
N LYS A 378 -8.18 29.06 11.43
CA LYS A 378 -9.10 28.37 12.34
C LYS A 378 -9.97 27.39 11.55
N LYS A 379 -9.99 26.15 11.98
CA LYS A 379 -10.85 25.10 11.40
C LYS A 379 -11.76 24.52 12.48
N TYR A 380 -12.99 24.22 12.11
CA TYR A 380 -14.00 23.64 12.99
C TYR A 380 -14.43 22.28 12.46
N VAL A 381 -14.68 21.36 13.37
CA VAL A 381 -15.16 20.02 13.05
C VAL A 381 -16.69 20.01 13.06
N GLN A 382 -17.30 19.46 12.02
CA GLN A 382 -18.75 19.27 11.98
C GLN A 382 -19.16 18.10 12.88
N LEU A 383 -20.16 18.33 13.75
CA LEU A 383 -20.71 17.28 14.62
C LEU A 383 -21.71 16.36 13.90
N SER A 384 -22.47 16.91 12.95
CA SER A 384 -23.42 16.11 12.18
C SER A 384 -22.72 15.00 11.42
N GLY A 385 -23.20 13.75 11.54
CA GLY A 385 -22.62 12.58 10.86
C GLY A 385 -21.22 12.19 11.33
N LEU A 386 -20.72 12.70 12.46
CA LEU A 386 -19.37 12.44 12.95
C LEU A 386 -19.11 10.96 13.20
N GLU A 387 -20.05 10.26 13.82
CA GLU A 387 -19.92 8.85 14.15
C GLU A 387 -19.80 8.00 12.88
N GLN A 388 -20.61 8.26 11.86
CA GLN A 388 -20.55 7.56 10.56
C GLN A 388 -19.23 7.83 9.82
N ARG A 389 -18.73 9.07 9.87
CA ARG A 389 -17.45 9.41 9.24
C ARG A 389 -16.27 8.72 9.91
N VAL A 390 -16.28 8.56 11.23
CA VAL A 390 -15.22 7.85 11.97
C VAL A 390 -15.35 6.34 11.76
N ASN A 391 -16.57 5.78 11.89
CA ASN A 391 -16.87 4.34 11.75
C ASN A 391 -17.17 3.95 10.30
N SER A 392 -16.35 4.38 9.35
CA SER A 392 -16.55 4.10 7.94
C SER A 392 -16.50 2.60 7.60
N PRO A 393 -17.12 2.13 6.49
CA PRO A 393 -16.94 0.77 5.99
C PRO A 393 -15.48 0.41 5.78
N GLN A 394 -14.67 1.36 5.28
CA GLN A 394 -13.25 1.19 5.04
C GLN A 394 -12.49 0.91 6.35
N ALA A 395 -12.82 1.62 7.44
CA ALA A 395 -12.23 1.36 8.75
C ALA A 395 -12.54 -0.06 9.26
N ARG A 396 -13.79 -0.52 9.09
CA ARG A 396 -14.19 -1.89 9.48
C ARG A 396 -13.50 -2.96 8.64
N ASP A 397 -13.38 -2.75 7.33
CA ASP A 397 -12.65 -3.66 6.45
C ASP A 397 -11.17 -3.73 6.82
N LEU A 398 -10.54 -2.60 7.10
CA LEU A 398 -9.14 -2.56 7.51
C LEU A 398 -8.93 -3.33 8.83
N VAL A 399 -9.81 -3.16 9.83
CA VAL A 399 -9.76 -3.96 11.07
C VAL A 399 -9.80 -5.45 10.77
N ARG A 400 -10.69 -5.88 9.86
CA ARG A 400 -10.81 -7.27 9.43
C ARG A 400 -9.53 -7.77 8.75
N ARG A 401 -8.95 -6.98 7.82
CA ARG A 401 -7.71 -7.32 7.09
C ARG A 401 -6.52 -7.42 8.04
N LEU A 402 -6.39 -6.49 8.99
CA LEU A 402 -5.33 -6.51 10.01
C LEU A 402 -5.42 -7.76 10.89
N ASN A 403 -6.62 -8.11 11.34
CA ASN A 403 -6.83 -9.32 12.13
C ASN A 403 -6.48 -10.59 11.34
N LEU A 404 -6.91 -10.68 10.06
CA LEU A 404 -6.57 -11.82 9.20
C LEU A 404 -5.05 -11.94 8.99
N ALA A 405 -4.38 -10.83 8.67
CA ALA A 405 -2.94 -10.81 8.43
C ALA A 405 -2.11 -11.12 9.70
N ALA A 406 -2.67 -10.91 10.88
CA ALA A 406 -2.02 -11.22 12.16
C ALA A 406 -2.20 -12.68 12.59
N ILE A 407 -3.15 -13.44 12.00
CA ILE A 407 -3.33 -14.86 12.34
C ILE A 407 -2.03 -15.61 12.05
N THR A 408 -1.50 -16.24 13.09
CA THR A 408 -0.20 -16.93 13.02
C THR A 408 -0.40 -18.44 13.22
N VAL A 409 -0.05 -19.22 12.21
CA VAL A 409 0.04 -20.68 12.32
C VAL A 409 1.42 -21.03 12.85
N LEU A 410 1.55 -21.27 14.15
CA LEU A 410 2.85 -21.40 14.81
C LEU A 410 3.62 -22.66 14.43
N ASN A 411 2.90 -23.76 14.20
CA ASN A 411 3.43 -24.99 13.61
C ASN A 411 2.38 -25.70 12.78
N ASN A 412 2.80 -26.63 11.92
CA ASN A 412 1.94 -27.46 11.09
C ASN A 412 2.68 -28.77 10.77
N LYS A 413 2.78 -29.67 11.78
CA LYS A 413 3.45 -30.96 11.65
C LYS A 413 2.66 -31.85 10.69
N ASP A 414 3.37 -32.61 9.88
CA ASP A 414 2.80 -33.56 8.92
C ASP A 414 1.75 -32.94 7.97
N HIS A 415 1.83 -31.62 7.78
CA HIS A 415 0.91 -30.86 6.92
C HIS A 415 -0.57 -31.10 7.25
N VAL A 416 -0.91 -31.18 8.56
CA VAL A 416 -2.29 -31.41 9.01
C VAL A 416 -3.25 -30.30 8.56
N LEU A 417 -2.73 -29.07 8.38
CA LEU A 417 -3.44 -27.98 7.73
C LEU A 417 -2.96 -27.82 6.27
N PRO A 418 -3.88 -27.56 5.33
CA PRO A 418 -5.32 -27.34 5.51
C PRO A 418 -6.07 -28.65 5.82
N LEU A 419 -7.14 -28.51 6.62
CA LEU A 419 -8.03 -29.63 6.92
C LEU A 419 -8.73 -30.11 5.63
N HIS A 420 -8.70 -31.40 5.38
CA HIS A 420 -9.37 -32.02 4.22
C HIS A 420 -10.86 -32.25 4.48
N THR A 421 -11.68 -32.06 3.47
CA THR A 421 -13.15 -32.17 3.51
C THR A 421 -13.65 -33.49 2.94
N ASP A 422 -13.27 -34.62 3.55
CA ASP A 422 -13.93 -35.88 3.19
C ASP A 422 -15.36 -35.87 3.78
N LYS A 423 -16.36 -35.99 2.93
CA LYS A 423 -17.78 -35.90 3.35
C LYS A 423 -18.18 -36.89 4.44
N ASP A 424 -17.44 -37.99 4.58
CA ASP A 424 -17.73 -39.08 5.51
C ASP A 424 -16.93 -38.96 6.83
N GLN A 425 -16.03 -38.01 6.98
CA GLN A 425 -15.22 -37.84 8.20
C GLN A 425 -15.69 -36.61 8.99
N LYS A 426 -16.20 -36.88 10.19
CA LYS A 426 -16.56 -35.82 11.14
C LYS A 426 -15.32 -35.32 11.90
N ILE A 427 -15.25 -33.99 12.12
CA ILE A 427 -14.24 -33.37 12.95
C ILE A 427 -14.82 -33.17 14.36
N ALA A 428 -14.07 -33.56 15.39
CA ALA A 428 -14.42 -33.23 16.77
C ALA A 428 -13.95 -31.81 17.07
N LEU A 429 -14.85 -30.92 17.47
CA LEU A 429 -14.56 -29.58 17.95
C LEU A 429 -14.71 -29.56 19.47
N LEU A 430 -13.57 -29.49 20.20
CA LEU A 430 -13.55 -29.37 21.66
C LEU A 430 -13.47 -27.87 22.02
N GLU A 431 -14.47 -27.36 22.69
CA GLU A 431 -14.60 -25.98 23.10
C GLU A 431 -14.18 -25.80 24.56
N VAL A 432 -13.23 -24.85 24.80
CA VAL A 432 -12.66 -24.53 26.11
C VAL A 432 -12.93 -23.06 26.41
N GLY A 433 -13.93 -22.80 27.25
CA GLY A 433 -14.46 -21.46 27.55
C GLY A 433 -15.97 -21.38 27.36
N ASP A 434 -16.47 -20.17 27.10
CA ASP A 434 -17.89 -19.95 26.80
C ASP A 434 -18.21 -20.40 25.37
N PRO A 435 -19.20 -21.28 25.15
CA PRO A 435 -19.60 -21.71 23.80
C PRO A 435 -20.05 -20.57 22.88
N GLY A 436 -20.55 -19.45 23.43
CA GLY A 436 -20.89 -18.26 22.66
C GLY A 436 -19.67 -17.61 21.98
N GLU A 437 -18.47 -17.76 22.60
CA GLU A 437 -17.21 -17.22 22.10
C GLU A 437 -16.58 -18.06 20.96
N THR A 438 -17.16 -19.21 20.60
CA THR A 438 -16.70 -20.10 19.52
C THR A 438 -17.83 -20.44 18.52
N GLU A 439 -19.01 -19.87 18.68
CA GLU A 439 -20.20 -20.16 17.87
C GLU A 439 -20.00 -19.80 16.40
N ALA A 440 -19.38 -18.64 16.11
CA ALA A 440 -19.12 -18.22 14.76
C ALA A 440 -18.05 -19.08 14.06
N LEU A 441 -17.08 -19.60 14.81
CA LEU A 441 -16.11 -20.60 14.34
C LEU A 441 -16.84 -21.87 13.90
N ALA A 442 -17.63 -22.47 14.82
CA ALA A 442 -18.36 -23.70 14.54
C ALA A 442 -19.28 -23.56 13.33
N LYS A 443 -20.06 -22.48 13.27
CA LYS A 443 -20.95 -22.16 12.14
C LYS A 443 -20.17 -21.98 10.82
N GLN A 444 -19.01 -21.39 10.82
CA GLN A 444 -18.20 -21.23 9.60
C GLN A 444 -17.57 -22.57 9.19
N MET A 445 -17.05 -23.35 10.15
CA MET A 445 -16.47 -24.68 9.88
C MET A 445 -17.51 -25.65 9.29
N THR A 446 -18.79 -25.61 9.71
CA THR A 446 -19.85 -26.45 9.16
C THR A 446 -20.14 -26.22 7.68
N ARG A 447 -19.68 -25.11 7.09
CA ARG A 447 -19.73 -24.87 5.65
C ARG A 447 -18.73 -25.75 4.88
N TYR A 448 -17.70 -26.23 5.57
CA TYR A 448 -16.58 -26.95 4.96
C TYR A 448 -16.54 -28.43 5.35
N ALA A 449 -16.97 -28.79 6.57
CA ALA A 449 -16.92 -30.16 7.09
C ALA A 449 -18.05 -30.44 8.08
N SER A 450 -18.36 -31.73 8.27
CA SER A 450 -19.27 -32.19 9.33
C SER A 450 -18.57 -32.09 10.69
N LEU A 451 -19.20 -31.44 11.67
CA LEU A 451 -18.66 -31.26 13.02
C LEU A 451 -19.46 -32.01 14.07
N VAL A 452 -18.76 -32.48 15.11
CA VAL A 452 -19.36 -32.86 16.39
C VAL A 452 -18.72 -32.01 17.48
N ARG A 453 -19.55 -31.29 18.24
CA ARG A 453 -19.09 -30.35 19.25
C ARG A 453 -19.05 -31.01 20.62
N PHE A 454 -17.96 -30.76 21.33
CA PHE A 454 -17.71 -31.17 22.70
C PHE A 454 -17.36 -29.95 23.54
N ARG A 455 -17.71 -29.96 24.81
CA ARG A 455 -17.38 -28.90 25.74
C ARG A 455 -16.54 -29.42 26.90
N LEU A 456 -15.37 -28.82 27.12
CA LEU A 456 -14.60 -29.02 28.35
C LEU A 456 -15.07 -28.01 29.41
N ARG A 457 -15.57 -28.52 30.53
CA ARG A 457 -16.01 -27.68 31.67
C ARG A 457 -14.87 -27.49 32.66
N PRO A 458 -14.82 -26.36 33.40
CA PRO A 458 -13.83 -26.16 34.45
C PRO A 458 -14.07 -27.15 35.60
N LYS A 459 -12.99 -27.65 36.25
CA LYS A 459 -13.03 -28.53 37.42
C LYS A 459 -13.79 -29.83 37.20
N GLN A 460 -13.77 -30.40 35.99
CA GLN A 460 -14.33 -31.74 35.77
C GLN A 460 -13.62 -32.80 36.60
N THR A 461 -14.37 -33.84 37.05
CA THR A 461 -13.83 -35.02 37.73
C THR A 461 -12.96 -35.84 36.79
N GLU A 462 -12.14 -36.71 37.34
CA GLU A 462 -11.29 -37.60 36.55
C GLU A 462 -12.13 -38.55 35.65
N GLU A 463 -13.29 -39.01 36.13
CA GLU A 463 -14.20 -39.85 35.39
C GLU A 463 -14.87 -39.08 34.22
N GLU A 464 -15.29 -37.81 34.44
CA GLU A 464 -15.83 -36.98 33.37
C GLU A 464 -14.75 -36.71 32.30
N ASN A 465 -13.51 -36.47 32.71
CA ASN A 465 -12.39 -36.31 31.79
C ASN A 465 -12.14 -37.58 30.99
N ARG A 466 -12.17 -38.77 31.64
CA ARG A 466 -12.01 -40.05 30.95
C ARG A 466 -13.10 -40.30 29.90
N ARG A 467 -14.38 -40.09 30.24
CA ARG A 467 -15.51 -40.19 29.30
C ARG A 467 -15.35 -39.25 28.11
N LEU A 468 -14.83 -38.04 28.34
CA LEU A 468 -14.57 -37.10 27.24
C LEU A 468 -13.39 -37.56 26.36
N TYR A 469 -12.31 -38.13 26.95
CA TYR A 469 -11.22 -38.73 26.17
C TYR A 469 -11.74 -39.86 25.27
N ASP A 470 -12.52 -40.79 25.82
CA ASP A 470 -13.10 -41.93 25.07
C ASP A 470 -13.98 -41.41 23.93
N SER A 471 -14.78 -40.39 24.19
CA SER A 471 -15.62 -39.74 23.15
C SER A 471 -14.82 -39.07 22.06
N LEU A 472 -13.67 -38.50 22.36
CA LEU A 472 -12.80 -37.82 21.36
C LEU A 472 -11.93 -38.80 20.58
N ALA A 473 -11.57 -39.97 21.18
CA ALA A 473 -10.67 -40.95 20.59
C ALA A 473 -11.20 -41.58 19.29
N ILE A 474 -12.53 -41.59 19.10
CA ILE A 474 -13.15 -42.15 17.89
C ILE A 474 -12.99 -41.25 16.63
N TYR A 475 -12.57 -40.01 16.81
CA TYR A 475 -12.42 -39.04 15.71
C TYR A 475 -10.99 -39.03 15.18
N LYS A 476 -10.86 -39.05 13.88
CA LYS A 476 -9.55 -38.97 13.19
C LYS A 476 -8.92 -37.57 13.23
N ARG A 477 -9.64 -36.56 13.66
CA ARG A 477 -9.18 -35.16 13.80
C ARG A 477 -9.88 -34.48 14.95
N VAL A 478 -9.11 -33.84 15.80
CA VAL A 478 -9.61 -33.07 16.94
C VAL A 478 -9.13 -31.62 16.81
N VAL A 479 -10.08 -30.69 16.83
CA VAL A 479 -9.80 -29.23 16.88
C VAL A 479 -10.16 -28.75 18.29
N VAL A 480 -9.22 -28.14 18.98
CA VAL A 480 -9.41 -27.61 20.33
C VAL A 480 -9.45 -26.07 20.25
N ALA A 481 -10.62 -25.48 20.45
CA ALA A 481 -10.82 -24.03 20.41
C ALA A 481 -10.79 -23.46 21.84
N VAL A 482 -9.78 -22.66 22.14
CA VAL A 482 -9.53 -22.06 23.46
C VAL A 482 -9.88 -20.57 23.41
N SER A 483 -10.99 -20.20 24.10
CA SER A 483 -11.39 -18.80 24.33
C SER A 483 -11.16 -18.36 25.79
N GLU A 484 -11.00 -19.32 26.72
CA GLU A 484 -10.78 -19.07 28.15
C GLU A 484 -9.32 -18.61 28.43
N GLN A 485 -9.16 -17.56 29.22
CA GLN A 485 -7.86 -17.02 29.61
C GLN A 485 -7.27 -17.67 30.88
N ARG A 486 -8.11 -18.27 31.74
CA ARG A 486 -7.73 -18.91 33.01
C ARG A 486 -7.79 -20.41 32.85
N LEU A 487 -6.71 -21.02 32.36
CA LEU A 487 -6.68 -22.45 32.04
C LEU A 487 -6.30 -23.35 33.22
N ALA A 488 -6.00 -22.81 34.38
CA ALA A 488 -5.59 -23.60 35.58
C ALA A 488 -6.65 -24.67 35.97
N SER A 489 -7.94 -24.33 35.88
CA SER A 489 -9.04 -25.27 36.20
C SER A 489 -9.25 -26.37 35.17
N TYR A 490 -8.60 -26.29 34.02
CA TYR A 490 -8.65 -27.27 32.91
C TYR A 490 -7.36 -28.09 32.81
N GLN A 491 -6.31 -27.74 33.55
CA GLN A 491 -5.02 -28.46 33.52
C GLN A 491 -5.11 -29.95 33.73
N PRO A 492 -5.97 -30.51 34.67
CA PRO A 492 -6.08 -31.96 34.86
C PRO A 492 -6.45 -32.69 33.55
N PHE A 493 -7.31 -32.08 32.74
CA PHE A 493 -7.63 -32.63 31.42
C PHE A 493 -6.40 -32.61 30.50
N PHE A 494 -5.78 -31.47 30.31
CA PHE A 494 -4.67 -31.31 29.36
C PHE A 494 -3.41 -32.07 29.73
N THR A 495 -3.22 -32.40 30.99
CA THR A 495 -2.07 -33.20 31.45
C THR A 495 -2.12 -34.63 30.92
N LYS A 496 -3.33 -35.20 30.77
CA LYS A 496 -3.59 -36.58 30.31
C LYS A 496 -4.06 -36.66 28.87
N PHE A 497 -4.44 -35.52 28.24
CA PHE A 497 -4.98 -35.49 26.89
C PHE A 497 -3.86 -35.67 25.84
N ALA A 498 -3.76 -36.91 25.33
CA ALA A 498 -2.81 -37.28 24.29
C ALA A 498 -3.49 -38.30 23.33
N PRO A 499 -4.44 -37.86 22.48
CA PRO A 499 -5.07 -38.73 21.51
C PRO A 499 -4.09 -39.14 20.39
N ASP A 500 -4.31 -40.34 19.81
CA ASP A 500 -3.54 -40.78 18.64
C ASP A 500 -3.85 -39.96 17.40
N ALA A 501 -5.01 -39.33 17.34
CA ALA A 501 -5.42 -38.45 16.25
C ALA A 501 -4.68 -37.10 16.27
N PRO A 502 -4.38 -36.50 15.10
CA PRO A 502 -3.86 -35.16 15.02
C PRO A 502 -4.73 -34.15 15.76
N VAL A 503 -4.10 -33.33 16.62
CA VAL A 503 -4.77 -32.27 17.38
C VAL A 503 -4.35 -30.91 16.85
N VAL A 504 -5.33 -30.07 16.54
CA VAL A 504 -5.16 -28.65 16.12
C VAL A 504 -5.66 -27.76 17.25
N TYR A 505 -4.79 -26.96 17.82
CA TYR A 505 -5.16 -25.96 18.84
C TYR A 505 -5.39 -24.60 18.20
N LEU A 506 -6.51 -23.97 18.56
CA LEU A 506 -6.87 -22.60 18.14
C LEU A 506 -6.94 -21.73 19.40
N PHE A 507 -6.09 -20.73 19.47
CA PHE A 507 -6.07 -19.81 20.61
C PHE A 507 -6.71 -18.46 20.21
N PHE A 508 -7.92 -18.22 20.70
CA PHE A 508 -8.62 -16.94 20.60
C PHE A 508 -8.28 -16.01 21.79
N THR A 509 -7.13 -16.23 22.40
CA THR A 509 -6.62 -15.55 23.57
C THR A 509 -5.23 -14.96 23.29
N PRO A 510 -4.69 -14.07 24.16
CA PRO A 510 -3.29 -13.70 24.06
C PRO A 510 -2.36 -14.92 24.11
N GLY A 511 -1.31 -14.93 23.29
CA GLY A 511 -0.42 -16.08 23.11
C GLY A 511 0.17 -16.65 24.41
N LYS A 512 0.48 -15.79 25.39
CA LYS A 512 1.00 -16.21 26.71
C LYS A 512 0.09 -17.23 27.46
N MET A 513 -1.19 -17.32 27.11
CA MET A 513 -2.10 -18.29 27.72
C MET A 513 -1.75 -19.73 27.38
N MET A 514 -1.06 -19.98 26.26
CA MET A 514 -0.55 -21.29 25.88
C MET A 514 0.40 -21.88 26.91
N LEU A 515 1.14 -21.03 27.62
CA LEU A 515 2.11 -21.47 28.65
C LEU A 515 1.44 -22.19 29.83
N GLN A 516 0.15 -21.93 30.07
CA GLN A 516 -0.60 -22.63 31.13
C GLN A 516 -0.86 -24.10 30.79
N ILE A 517 -0.82 -24.49 29.51
CA ILE A 517 -1.02 -25.87 29.02
C ILE A 517 0.12 -26.27 28.07
N GLN A 518 1.33 -25.80 28.32
CA GLN A 518 2.47 -25.93 27.41
C GLN A 518 2.76 -27.37 26.98
N ARG A 519 2.57 -28.37 27.91
CA ARG A 519 2.79 -29.78 27.59
C ARG A 519 1.85 -30.26 26.47
N ALA A 520 0.57 -29.94 26.52
CA ALA A 520 -0.38 -30.29 25.48
C ALA A 520 -0.07 -29.59 24.16
N VAL A 521 0.30 -28.29 24.22
CA VAL A 521 0.64 -27.48 23.04
C VAL A 521 1.92 -27.99 22.37
N SER A 522 2.94 -28.42 23.11
CA SER A 522 4.20 -28.95 22.53
C SER A 522 3.99 -30.23 21.70
N HIS A 523 2.95 -31.02 21.98
CA HIS A 523 2.58 -32.23 21.25
C HIS A 523 1.58 -31.96 20.12
N ALA A 524 1.07 -30.75 20.00
CA ALA A 524 0.10 -30.40 18.97
C ALA A 524 0.60 -30.63 17.55
N SER A 525 -0.27 -31.14 16.67
CA SER A 525 0.02 -31.27 15.23
C SER A 525 0.00 -29.91 14.53
N ALA A 526 -0.90 -29.01 14.94
CA ALA A 526 -0.87 -27.62 14.53
C ALA A 526 -1.35 -26.69 15.67
N VAL A 527 -0.83 -25.48 15.68
CA VAL A 527 -1.22 -24.42 16.63
C VAL A 527 -1.49 -23.14 15.86
N VAL A 528 -2.70 -22.59 16.00
CA VAL A 528 -3.11 -21.34 15.39
C VAL A 528 -3.39 -20.32 16.48
N LEU A 529 -2.69 -19.20 16.40
CA LEU A 529 -2.88 -18.06 17.29
C LEU A 529 -3.70 -16.96 16.58
N ALA A 530 -4.90 -16.73 17.09
CA ALA A 530 -5.87 -15.76 16.55
C ALA A 530 -5.91 -14.44 17.35
N HIS A 531 -5.29 -14.39 18.52
CA HIS A 531 -5.15 -13.24 19.43
C HIS A 531 -6.45 -12.71 20.06
N SER A 532 -7.61 -12.97 19.50
CA SER A 532 -8.91 -12.47 19.97
C SER A 532 -10.05 -13.38 19.51
N HIS A 533 -11.19 -13.30 20.19
CA HIS A 533 -12.37 -14.17 19.98
C HIS A 533 -13.56 -13.45 19.32
N ASN A 534 -13.37 -12.26 18.71
CA ASN A 534 -14.49 -11.62 18.03
C ASN A 534 -15.00 -12.46 16.85
N THR A 535 -16.26 -12.25 16.50
CA THR A 535 -16.99 -13.05 15.50
C THR A 535 -16.28 -13.12 14.13
N ASP A 536 -15.66 -12.03 13.70
CA ASP A 536 -14.96 -11.98 12.41
C ASP A 536 -13.67 -12.79 12.44
N ILE A 537 -12.88 -12.70 13.52
CA ILE A 537 -11.68 -13.51 13.70
C ILE A 537 -12.01 -15.00 13.74
N GLN A 538 -13.08 -15.39 14.43
CA GLN A 538 -13.53 -16.79 14.46
C GLN A 538 -13.81 -17.32 13.05
N ARG A 539 -14.53 -16.55 12.20
CA ARG A 539 -14.78 -16.91 10.80
C ARG A 539 -13.49 -17.00 9.99
N GLN A 540 -12.59 -16.02 10.16
CA GLN A 540 -11.32 -15.99 9.45
C GLN A 540 -10.42 -17.18 9.83
N VAL A 541 -10.37 -17.58 11.11
CA VAL A 541 -9.64 -18.78 11.54
C VAL A 541 -10.20 -20.03 10.88
N ALA A 542 -11.54 -20.19 10.83
CA ALA A 542 -12.14 -21.31 10.10
C ALA A 542 -11.72 -21.30 8.62
N ASP A 543 -11.72 -20.14 7.96
CA ASP A 543 -11.29 -20.02 6.55
C ASP A 543 -9.80 -20.39 6.39
N VAL A 544 -8.93 -20.04 7.34
CA VAL A 544 -7.51 -20.45 7.35
C VAL A 544 -7.37 -21.96 7.51
N LEU A 545 -8.13 -22.59 8.43
CA LEU A 545 -8.06 -24.04 8.65
C LEU A 545 -8.35 -24.86 7.38
N PHE A 546 -9.20 -24.35 6.50
CA PHE A 546 -9.58 -24.99 5.24
C PHE A 546 -8.91 -24.36 4.01
N ALA A 547 -7.83 -23.60 4.19
CA ALA A 547 -7.14 -22.85 3.14
C ALA A 547 -8.08 -22.05 2.23
N LYS A 548 -9.05 -21.35 2.82
CA LYS A 548 -9.92 -20.38 2.13
C LYS A 548 -9.43 -18.95 2.33
N ALA A 549 -8.52 -18.74 3.30
CA ALA A 549 -7.83 -17.48 3.55
C ALA A 549 -6.33 -17.72 3.74
N THR A 550 -5.52 -16.72 3.38
CA THR A 550 -4.07 -16.74 3.68
C THR A 550 -3.85 -16.47 5.15
N ALA A 551 -2.94 -17.22 5.78
CA ALA A 551 -2.33 -16.87 7.05
C ALA A 551 -0.80 -16.94 6.88
N ASP A 552 -0.14 -15.81 7.00
CA ASP A 552 1.31 -15.68 6.88
C ASP A 552 1.94 -14.89 8.05
N GLY A 553 1.16 -14.67 9.10
CA GLY A 553 1.60 -14.01 10.32
C GLY A 553 2.87 -14.66 10.90
N ARG A 554 3.70 -13.84 11.55
CA ARG A 554 4.89 -14.26 12.30
C ARG A 554 4.82 -13.73 13.71
N LEU A 555 5.19 -14.58 14.67
CA LEU A 555 5.15 -14.23 16.07
C LEU A 555 6.07 -13.03 16.35
N SER A 556 5.54 -11.98 16.95
CA SER A 556 6.26 -10.73 17.24
C SER A 556 7.05 -10.76 18.55
N ALA A 557 6.71 -11.68 19.45
CA ALA A 557 7.41 -11.88 20.71
C ALA A 557 7.36 -13.35 21.12
N SER A 558 8.44 -13.87 21.69
CA SER A 558 8.58 -15.26 22.11
C SER A 558 7.54 -15.68 23.17
N LEU A 559 7.08 -16.92 23.09
CA LEU A 559 6.16 -17.55 24.04
C LEU A 559 6.90 -18.59 24.87
N GLY A 560 7.70 -18.14 25.82
CA GLY A 560 8.59 -19.00 26.62
C GLY A 560 9.49 -19.85 25.75
N GLY A 561 9.65 -21.14 26.12
CA GLY A 561 10.41 -22.11 25.32
C GLY A 561 9.60 -22.81 24.20
N LEU A 562 8.31 -22.47 24.02
CA LEU A 562 7.45 -23.12 23.03
C LEU A 562 7.69 -22.61 21.60
N PHE A 563 7.70 -21.30 21.43
CA PHE A 563 7.81 -20.65 20.14
C PHE A 563 8.64 -19.36 20.25
N HIS A 564 9.60 -19.16 19.37
CA HIS A 564 10.43 -17.97 19.31
C HIS A 564 9.83 -16.90 18.41
N THR A 565 10.22 -15.66 18.60
CA THR A 565 9.94 -14.56 17.67
C THR A 565 10.27 -14.96 16.23
N GLY A 566 9.42 -14.56 15.31
CA GLY A 566 9.50 -14.94 13.89
C GLY A 566 8.90 -16.32 13.58
N ALA A 567 8.51 -17.13 14.57
CA ALA A 567 7.83 -18.39 14.31
C ALA A 567 6.52 -18.20 13.55
N GLY A 568 6.28 -19.08 12.57
CA GLY A 568 5.04 -19.12 11.80
C GLY A 568 5.19 -19.91 10.51
N VAL A 569 4.09 -20.53 10.10
CA VAL A 569 3.96 -21.30 8.84
C VAL A 569 2.95 -20.59 7.97
N THR A 570 3.24 -20.43 6.67
CA THR A 570 2.30 -19.81 5.73
C THR A 570 1.28 -20.84 5.24
N ILE A 571 0.00 -20.51 5.36
CA ILE A 571 -1.11 -21.20 4.71
C ILE A 571 -1.58 -20.33 3.56
N THR A 572 -1.66 -20.89 2.35
CA THR A 572 -2.15 -20.20 1.16
C THR A 572 -3.45 -20.81 0.68
N PRO A 573 -4.44 -20.02 0.28
CA PRO A 573 -5.69 -20.54 -0.28
C PRO A 573 -5.45 -21.26 -1.60
N LYS A 574 -6.16 -22.38 -1.78
CA LYS A 574 -6.30 -23.03 -3.11
C LYS A 574 -7.34 -22.29 -3.98
N THR A 575 -8.07 -21.32 -3.43
CA THR A 575 -9.11 -20.51 -4.10
C THR A 575 -9.19 -19.10 -3.44
N PRO A 576 -9.45 -18.01 -4.18
CA PRO A 576 -9.45 -16.64 -3.63
C PRO A 576 -10.55 -16.37 -2.59
N LEU A 577 -10.27 -15.39 -1.70
CA LEU A 577 -11.14 -14.87 -0.62
C LEU A 577 -12.54 -14.45 -1.09
N HIS A 578 -13.58 -14.80 -0.30
CA HIS A 578 -14.89 -14.15 -0.39
C HIS A 578 -14.88 -12.81 0.38
N PHE A 579 -14.81 -11.71 -0.33
CA PHE A 579 -15.15 -10.38 0.22
C PHE A 579 -16.66 -10.28 0.45
N VAL A 580 -17.07 -9.58 1.50
CA VAL A 580 -18.49 -9.21 1.69
C VAL A 580 -18.77 -8.02 0.77
N ARG A 581 -19.09 -8.31 -0.49
CA ARG A 581 -19.28 -7.32 -1.58
C ARG A 581 -20.42 -6.36 -1.28
N GLU A 582 -21.40 -6.82 -0.53
CA GLU A 582 -22.56 -6.05 -0.10
C GLU A 582 -22.20 -4.85 0.79
N GLU A 583 -21.13 -4.94 1.59
CA GLU A 583 -20.61 -3.83 2.41
C GLU A 583 -20.10 -2.66 1.56
N TYR A 584 -19.70 -2.95 0.32
CA TYR A 584 -19.26 -1.96 -0.66
C TYR A 584 -20.38 -1.57 -1.65
N GLY A 585 -21.61 -1.94 -1.36
CA GLY A 585 -22.77 -1.63 -2.22
C GLY A 585 -22.81 -2.44 -3.51
N LEU A 586 -22.18 -3.64 -3.55
CA LEU A 586 -22.17 -4.54 -4.70
C LEU A 586 -22.93 -5.84 -4.38
N SER A 587 -24.00 -6.13 -5.10
CA SER A 587 -24.74 -7.39 -4.97
C SER A 587 -23.91 -8.57 -5.49
N SER A 588 -23.56 -9.50 -4.60
CA SER A 588 -22.87 -10.75 -5.00
C SER A 588 -23.67 -11.61 -5.98
N VAL A 589 -25.00 -11.54 -5.89
CA VAL A 589 -25.90 -12.25 -6.82
C VAL A 589 -25.83 -11.65 -8.21
N SER A 590 -25.92 -10.30 -8.31
CA SER A 590 -25.85 -9.60 -9.60
C SER A 590 -24.48 -9.74 -10.26
N LEU A 591 -23.40 -9.75 -9.49
CA LEU A 591 -22.03 -9.95 -9.99
C LEU A 591 -21.80 -11.33 -10.65
N LYS A 592 -22.64 -12.36 -10.36
CA LYS A 592 -22.61 -13.64 -11.09
C LYS A 592 -22.92 -13.49 -12.58
N ARG A 593 -23.59 -12.41 -12.97
CA ARG A 593 -23.83 -12.09 -14.40
C ARG A 593 -22.53 -11.89 -15.17
N ILE A 594 -21.45 -11.43 -14.52
CA ILE A 594 -20.13 -11.35 -15.14
C ILE A 594 -19.68 -12.71 -15.64
N ASP A 595 -19.83 -13.76 -14.83
CA ASP A 595 -19.47 -15.15 -15.20
C ASP A 595 -20.27 -15.61 -16.42
N SER A 596 -21.56 -15.33 -16.42
CA SER A 596 -22.44 -15.70 -17.52
C SER A 596 -22.04 -15.01 -18.83
N VAL A 597 -21.69 -13.72 -18.80
CA VAL A 597 -21.27 -12.96 -19.98
C VAL A 597 -19.90 -13.42 -20.47
N ALA A 598 -18.93 -13.63 -19.56
CA ALA A 598 -17.60 -14.11 -19.91
C ALA A 598 -17.65 -15.51 -20.56
N LEU A 599 -18.42 -16.44 -19.99
CA LEU A 599 -18.60 -17.79 -20.54
C LEU A 599 -19.40 -17.77 -21.87
N ASP A 600 -20.36 -16.84 -22.03
CA ASP A 600 -21.07 -16.65 -23.29
C ASP A 600 -20.12 -16.24 -24.41
N GLY A 601 -19.19 -15.33 -24.16
CA GLY A 601 -18.14 -14.96 -25.10
C GLY A 601 -17.28 -16.14 -25.57
N ILE A 602 -16.90 -17.05 -24.66
CA ILE A 602 -16.16 -18.28 -24.97
C ILE A 602 -17.01 -19.22 -25.82
N ARG A 603 -18.27 -19.49 -25.42
CA ARG A 603 -19.17 -20.37 -26.13
C ARG A 603 -19.42 -19.91 -27.58
N GLN A 604 -19.54 -18.61 -27.77
CA GLN A 604 -19.73 -18.03 -29.12
C GLN A 604 -18.43 -17.88 -29.90
N GLY A 605 -17.29 -18.25 -29.34
CA GLY A 605 -15.97 -18.16 -29.97
C GLY A 605 -15.50 -16.71 -30.17
N ALA A 606 -15.84 -15.81 -29.23
CA ALA A 606 -15.34 -14.45 -29.23
C ALA A 606 -13.86 -14.39 -28.79
N TYR A 607 -13.45 -15.31 -27.94
CA TYR A 607 -12.08 -15.53 -27.47
C TYR A 607 -11.97 -16.93 -26.82
N PRO A 608 -10.77 -17.52 -26.74
CA PRO A 608 -10.55 -18.81 -26.06
C PRO A 608 -10.62 -18.68 -24.53
N GLY A 609 -10.13 -17.57 -23.97
CA GLY A 609 -10.10 -17.29 -22.54
C GLY A 609 -9.97 -15.82 -22.22
N CYS A 610 -10.23 -15.47 -20.95
CA CYS A 610 -10.16 -14.08 -20.46
C CYS A 610 -9.90 -14.00 -18.95
N GLN A 611 -9.46 -12.83 -18.52
CA GLN A 611 -9.40 -12.42 -17.11
C GLN A 611 -10.31 -11.22 -16.88
N VAL A 612 -10.97 -11.16 -15.72
CA VAL A 612 -11.85 -10.06 -15.31
C VAL A 612 -11.46 -9.64 -13.89
N VAL A 613 -11.12 -8.36 -13.72
CA VAL A 613 -10.89 -7.76 -12.41
C VAL A 613 -11.81 -6.56 -12.23
N VAL A 614 -12.43 -6.49 -11.07
CA VAL A 614 -13.23 -5.34 -10.62
C VAL A 614 -12.73 -4.91 -9.26
N MET A 615 -12.34 -3.65 -9.13
CA MET A 615 -12.04 -3.03 -7.84
C MET A 615 -13.07 -1.97 -7.50
N LYS A 616 -13.42 -1.85 -6.24
CA LYS A 616 -14.33 -0.83 -5.71
C LYS A 616 -13.75 -0.30 -4.40
N ASN A 617 -13.65 1.03 -4.29
CA ASN A 617 -13.08 1.70 -3.12
C ASN A 617 -11.68 1.13 -2.74
N GLY A 618 -10.84 0.85 -3.73
CA GLY A 618 -9.50 0.29 -3.53
C GLY A 618 -9.42 -1.22 -3.28
N HIS A 619 -10.56 -1.92 -3.21
CA HIS A 619 -10.60 -3.37 -2.90
C HIS A 619 -10.99 -4.20 -4.12
N VAL A 620 -10.34 -5.35 -4.27
CA VAL A 620 -10.66 -6.30 -5.35
C VAL A 620 -11.97 -7.02 -5.04
N MET A 621 -13.02 -6.75 -5.82
CA MET A 621 -14.34 -7.36 -5.70
C MET A 621 -14.51 -8.61 -6.57
N VAL A 622 -13.91 -8.60 -7.74
CA VAL A 622 -13.86 -9.71 -8.68
C VAL A 622 -12.43 -9.87 -9.18
N ASP A 623 -11.90 -11.09 -9.13
CA ASP A 623 -10.65 -11.51 -9.75
C ASP A 623 -10.86 -12.92 -10.26
N LYS A 624 -11.14 -13.07 -11.56
CA LYS A 624 -11.54 -14.32 -12.17
C LYS A 624 -10.88 -14.53 -13.53
N ALA A 625 -10.54 -15.78 -13.80
CA ALA A 625 -10.05 -16.27 -15.07
C ALA A 625 -11.05 -17.29 -15.64
N PHE A 626 -11.24 -17.27 -16.95
CA PHE A 626 -12.20 -18.11 -17.67
C PHE A 626 -11.58 -18.70 -18.93
N GLY A 627 -11.96 -19.94 -19.27
CA GLY A 627 -11.58 -20.60 -20.51
C GLY A 627 -10.16 -21.14 -20.51
N THR A 628 -9.53 -21.14 -21.66
CA THR A 628 -8.24 -21.77 -21.91
C THR A 628 -7.35 -20.88 -22.77
N HIS A 629 -6.06 -21.19 -22.87
CA HIS A 629 -5.10 -20.40 -23.66
C HIS A 629 -5.48 -20.32 -25.14
N THR A 630 -5.81 -21.44 -25.75
CA THR A 630 -6.01 -21.55 -27.22
C THR A 630 -7.29 -22.25 -27.64
N GLY A 631 -8.08 -22.76 -26.71
CA GLY A 631 -9.31 -23.50 -26.97
C GLY A 631 -9.32 -24.92 -26.36
N LYS A 632 -10.24 -25.77 -26.79
CA LYS A 632 -10.46 -27.09 -26.22
C LYS A 632 -9.18 -27.92 -26.18
N GLY A 633 -8.86 -28.47 -25.02
CA GLY A 633 -7.68 -29.32 -24.80
C GLY A 633 -6.39 -28.58 -24.42
N SER A 634 -6.38 -27.24 -24.43
CA SER A 634 -5.22 -26.46 -23.96
C SER A 634 -5.29 -26.11 -22.46
N ALA A 635 -4.19 -25.56 -21.90
CA ALA A 635 -4.10 -25.13 -20.51
C ALA A 635 -5.24 -24.15 -20.16
N ARG A 636 -5.74 -24.22 -18.93
CA ARG A 636 -6.71 -23.26 -18.39
C ARG A 636 -6.04 -21.92 -18.18
N VAL A 637 -6.80 -20.85 -18.34
CA VAL A 637 -6.33 -19.51 -17.99
C VAL A 637 -6.32 -19.37 -16.47
N GLU A 638 -5.16 -18.95 -15.95
CA GLU A 638 -4.97 -18.60 -14.54
C GLU A 638 -4.90 -17.08 -14.37
N SER A 639 -5.21 -16.57 -13.15
CA SER A 639 -5.12 -15.12 -12.86
C SER A 639 -3.69 -14.58 -12.94
N SER A 640 -2.70 -15.46 -12.92
CA SER A 640 -1.28 -15.14 -13.06
C SER A 640 -0.78 -15.11 -14.50
N ASP A 641 -1.55 -15.62 -15.46
CA ASP A 641 -1.16 -15.61 -16.88
C ASP A 641 -1.15 -14.17 -17.43
N ILE A 642 -0.22 -13.89 -18.33
CA ILE A 642 -0.08 -12.56 -18.90
C ILE A 642 -0.60 -12.48 -20.34
N TYR A 643 -1.21 -11.37 -20.66
CA TYR A 643 -1.77 -11.04 -21.97
C TYR A 643 -0.97 -9.93 -22.65
N ASP A 644 -0.89 -9.97 -23.97
CA ASP A 644 -0.51 -8.81 -24.78
C ASP A 644 -1.60 -7.73 -24.64
N LEU A 645 -1.24 -6.62 -24.01
CA LEU A 645 -2.16 -5.53 -23.72
C LEU A 645 -2.55 -4.70 -24.93
N ALA A 646 -1.85 -4.83 -26.06
CA ALA A 646 -2.02 -4.00 -27.26
C ALA A 646 -2.06 -2.50 -26.88
N SER A 647 -3.07 -1.75 -27.33
CA SER A 647 -3.17 -0.30 -27.05
C SER A 647 -3.39 0.10 -25.60
N LEU A 648 -3.65 -0.81 -24.66
CA LEU A 648 -3.56 -0.47 -23.23
C LEU A 648 -2.13 -0.08 -22.84
N THR A 649 -1.11 -0.47 -23.63
CA THR A 649 0.28 0.01 -23.49
C THR A 649 0.34 1.54 -23.45
N LYS A 650 -0.50 2.22 -24.28
CA LYS A 650 -0.54 3.68 -24.32
C LYS A 650 -0.81 4.31 -22.96
N THR A 651 -1.73 3.73 -22.21
CA THR A 651 -2.20 4.29 -20.92
C THR A 651 -1.57 3.63 -19.69
N THR A 652 -1.08 2.38 -19.84
CA THR A 652 -0.45 1.64 -18.73
C THR A 652 1.08 1.78 -18.74
N ALA A 653 1.66 2.32 -19.81
CA ALA A 653 3.10 2.58 -19.95
C ALA A 653 3.40 4.02 -20.39
N THR A 654 3.24 4.32 -21.68
CA THR A 654 3.72 5.56 -22.27
C THR A 654 3.13 6.80 -21.61
N LEU A 655 1.83 6.82 -21.39
CA LEU A 655 1.16 7.95 -20.73
C LEU A 655 1.62 8.13 -19.28
N LEU A 656 1.85 7.05 -18.53
CA LEU A 656 2.40 7.14 -17.17
C LEU A 656 3.77 7.84 -17.17
N ALA A 657 4.64 7.44 -18.10
CA ALA A 657 5.97 8.05 -18.23
C ALA A 657 5.87 9.52 -18.67
N VAL A 658 4.98 9.85 -19.60
CA VAL A 658 4.69 11.23 -20.02
C VAL A 658 4.17 12.06 -18.85
N MET A 659 3.18 11.55 -18.09
CA MET A 659 2.65 12.21 -16.90
C MET A 659 3.74 12.46 -15.86
N LYS A 660 4.63 11.50 -15.64
CA LYS A 660 5.74 11.64 -14.68
C LYS A 660 6.75 12.69 -15.10
N LEU A 661 7.10 12.74 -16.37
CA LEU A 661 8.02 13.76 -16.91
C LEU A 661 7.39 15.15 -16.91
N TYR A 662 6.09 15.26 -17.19
CA TYR A 662 5.32 16.49 -17.05
C TYR A 662 5.29 16.95 -15.59
N ASP A 663 5.01 16.05 -14.66
CA ASP A 663 5.00 16.30 -13.22
C ASP A 663 6.36 16.81 -12.69
N LYS A 664 7.46 16.29 -13.29
CA LYS A 664 8.84 16.75 -13.04
C LYS A 664 9.20 18.07 -13.77
N GLY A 665 8.27 18.69 -14.48
CA GLY A 665 8.48 19.93 -15.23
C GLY A 665 9.46 19.83 -16.39
N ARG A 666 9.61 18.62 -16.97
CA ARG A 666 10.59 18.38 -18.05
C ARG A 666 10.11 18.90 -19.43
N PHE A 667 8.85 19.20 -19.59
CA PHE A 667 8.22 19.76 -20.80
C PHE A 667 6.86 20.38 -20.45
N ASN A 668 6.29 21.18 -21.38
CA ASN A 668 4.92 21.68 -21.32
C ASN A 668 4.05 21.03 -22.40
N LEU A 669 2.74 20.88 -22.17
CA LEU A 669 1.81 20.28 -23.14
C LEU A 669 1.76 21.04 -24.47
N THR A 670 2.00 22.34 -24.45
CA THR A 670 2.05 23.22 -25.63
C THR A 670 3.36 23.19 -26.40
N ASP A 671 4.37 22.53 -25.85
CA ASP A 671 5.67 22.43 -26.51
C ASP A 671 5.55 21.61 -27.81
N LYS A 672 6.31 22.03 -28.84
CA LYS A 672 6.42 21.28 -30.08
C LYS A 672 7.29 20.06 -29.87
N ILE A 673 6.82 18.90 -30.30
CA ILE A 673 7.56 17.63 -30.08
C ILE A 673 8.92 17.66 -30.80
N SER A 674 9.04 18.46 -31.91
CA SER A 674 10.30 18.66 -32.66
C SER A 674 11.42 19.31 -31.84
N VAL A 675 11.10 20.00 -30.74
CA VAL A 675 12.10 20.55 -29.84
C VAL A 675 12.90 19.40 -29.17
N TYR A 676 12.23 18.29 -28.89
CA TYR A 676 12.81 17.13 -28.22
C TYR A 676 13.25 16.03 -29.18
N LEU A 677 12.64 15.97 -30.38
CA LEU A 677 12.95 15.01 -31.43
C LEU A 677 13.49 15.75 -32.66
N PRO A 678 14.81 16.00 -32.74
CA PRO A 678 15.43 16.89 -33.77
C PRO A 678 15.18 16.43 -35.21
N PHE A 679 14.97 15.13 -35.47
CA PHE A 679 14.68 14.61 -36.82
C PHE A 679 13.36 15.15 -37.42
N LEU A 680 12.47 15.73 -36.61
CA LEU A 680 11.22 16.36 -37.02
C LEU A 680 11.36 17.87 -37.35
N GLN A 681 12.46 18.54 -36.98
CA GLN A 681 12.58 19.99 -37.06
C GLN A 681 12.50 20.55 -38.49
N ARG A 682 12.98 19.78 -39.48
CA ARG A 682 12.99 20.18 -40.88
C ARG A 682 11.88 19.52 -41.73
N THR A 683 10.78 19.16 -41.06
CA THR A 683 9.67 18.45 -41.69
C THR A 683 8.35 19.21 -41.56
N ASN A 684 7.30 18.75 -42.22
CA ASN A 684 5.95 19.29 -42.05
C ASN A 684 5.34 19.00 -40.68
N LYS A 685 6.04 18.25 -39.83
CA LYS A 685 5.63 17.84 -38.46
C LYS A 685 6.25 18.74 -37.39
N LYS A 686 7.07 19.74 -37.77
CA LYS A 686 7.80 20.58 -36.81
C LYS A 686 6.91 21.33 -35.81
N ASP A 687 5.67 21.62 -36.18
CA ASP A 687 4.74 22.43 -35.38
C ASP A 687 3.70 21.62 -34.60
N ILE A 688 3.83 20.29 -34.57
CA ILE A 688 2.93 19.41 -33.78
C ILE A 688 3.25 19.56 -32.30
N THR A 689 2.24 19.90 -31.51
CA THR A 689 2.37 19.96 -30.05
C THR A 689 2.14 18.61 -29.40
N ILE A 690 2.73 18.41 -28.20
CA ILE A 690 2.54 17.20 -27.40
C ILE A 690 1.06 17.01 -27.06
N GLN A 691 0.34 18.11 -26.74
CA GLN A 691 -1.10 18.07 -26.47
C GLN A 691 -1.92 17.57 -27.64
N GLU A 692 -1.60 17.99 -28.86
CA GLU A 692 -2.29 17.53 -30.08
C GLU A 692 -2.12 16.04 -30.30
N ILE A 693 -0.93 15.51 -30.00
CA ILE A 693 -0.69 14.06 -30.06
C ILE A 693 -1.54 13.32 -29.03
N LEU A 694 -1.56 13.78 -27.79
CA LEU A 694 -2.33 13.16 -26.70
C LEU A 694 -3.84 13.15 -26.97
N TYR A 695 -4.36 14.18 -27.65
CA TYR A 695 -5.76 14.21 -28.08
C TYR A 695 -6.04 13.46 -29.40
N HIS A 696 -5.02 12.87 -30.04
CA HIS A 696 -5.14 12.26 -31.36
C HIS A 696 -5.68 13.24 -32.45
N GLN A 697 -5.23 14.48 -32.41
CA GLN A 697 -5.65 15.54 -33.35
C GLN A 697 -4.49 16.27 -34.00
N SER A 698 -3.34 15.60 -34.09
CA SER A 698 -2.10 16.18 -34.65
C SER A 698 -1.99 16.17 -36.16
N GLY A 699 -2.91 15.51 -36.84
CA GLY A 699 -2.82 15.27 -38.29
C GLY A 699 -1.91 14.10 -38.72
N LEU A 700 -1.29 13.42 -37.76
CA LEU A 700 -0.49 12.21 -38.05
C LEU A 700 -1.38 11.08 -38.55
N PRO A 701 -0.86 10.22 -39.45
CA PRO A 701 -1.60 9.05 -39.91
C PRO A 701 -1.91 8.09 -38.78
N SER A 702 -2.95 7.26 -38.95
CA SER A 702 -3.34 6.27 -37.93
C SER A 702 -2.22 5.29 -37.63
N TRP A 703 -1.57 4.76 -38.65
CA TRP A 703 -0.45 3.82 -38.57
C TRP A 703 0.40 3.87 -39.85
N LEU A 704 1.59 3.26 -39.81
CA LEU A 704 2.48 3.09 -40.98
C LEU A 704 2.91 1.62 -41.10
N PRO A 705 2.89 1.04 -42.30
CA PRO A 705 3.23 -0.37 -42.53
C PRO A 705 4.75 -0.58 -42.64
N PHE A 706 5.50 -0.31 -41.55
CA PHE A 706 6.97 -0.42 -41.51
C PHE A 706 7.49 -1.79 -41.97
N TYR A 707 6.70 -2.86 -41.74
CA TYR A 707 7.03 -4.20 -42.15
C TYR A 707 7.17 -4.35 -43.70
N GLN A 708 6.58 -3.48 -44.47
CA GLN A 708 6.72 -3.55 -45.93
C GLN A 708 8.15 -3.21 -46.40
N GLU A 709 8.89 -2.48 -45.58
CA GLU A 709 10.27 -2.09 -45.93
C GLU A 709 11.26 -3.28 -45.81
N VAL A 710 10.90 -4.29 -44.98
CA VAL A 710 11.72 -5.52 -44.86
C VAL A 710 11.35 -6.61 -45.84
N ILE A 711 10.26 -6.44 -46.62
CA ILE A 711 9.84 -7.42 -47.64
C ILE A 711 10.58 -7.13 -48.94
N ASP A 712 11.23 -8.15 -49.50
CA ASP A 712 11.84 -8.07 -50.78
C ASP A 712 10.77 -8.16 -51.90
N LYS A 713 10.55 -7.02 -52.62
CA LYS A 713 9.53 -6.90 -53.64
C LYS A 713 9.76 -7.76 -54.88
N ASP A 714 11.00 -8.16 -55.11
CA ASP A 714 11.39 -8.99 -56.25
C ASP A 714 11.22 -10.49 -55.94
N SER A 715 10.96 -10.83 -54.72
CA SER A 715 10.81 -12.19 -54.24
C SER A 715 9.43 -12.83 -54.50
N TYR A 716 8.46 -12.04 -54.92
CA TYR A 716 7.09 -12.51 -55.22
C TYR A 716 6.52 -11.86 -56.48
N LYS A 717 5.60 -12.58 -57.17
CA LYS A 717 4.93 -12.06 -58.37
C LYS A 717 3.61 -11.37 -58.03
N GLY A 718 3.30 -10.29 -58.71
CA GLY A 718 2.04 -9.60 -58.60
C GLY A 718 1.96 -8.64 -57.42
N ARG A 719 0.78 -8.53 -56.77
CA ARG A 719 0.54 -7.64 -55.61
C ARG A 719 0.73 -8.40 -54.28
N LEU A 720 1.14 -7.69 -53.28
CA LEU A 720 1.23 -8.27 -51.94
C LEU A 720 -0.17 -8.45 -51.30
N PHE A 721 -1.12 -7.61 -51.65
CA PHE A 721 -2.48 -7.61 -51.12
C PHE A 721 -3.53 -7.60 -52.22
N SER A 722 -4.68 -8.24 -51.94
CA SER A 722 -5.87 -8.32 -52.78
C SER A 722 -7.12 -8.02 -51.92
N ALA A 723 -8.14 -7.39 -52.53
CA ALA A 723 -9.45 -7.19 -51.90
C ALA A 723 -10.29 -8.49 -51.79
N ARG A 724 -9.90 -9.55 -52.52
CA ARG A 724 -10.59 -10.83 -52.56
C ARG A 724 -9.58 -11.97 -52.36
N ARG A 725 -10.06 -13.10 -51.86
CA ARG A 725 -9.29 -14.34 -51.79
C ARG A 725 -9.05 -14.90 -53.19
N ASP A 726 -7.83 -15.24 -53.46
CA ASP A 726 -7.42 -15.98 -54.65
C ASP A 726 -6.26 -16.95 -54.35
N ALA A 727 -5.74 -17.66 -55.33
CA ALA A 727 -4.66 -18.64 -55.18
C ALA A 727 -3.34 -17.99 -54.65
N GLN A 728 -3.08 -16.73 -55.00
CA GLN A 728 -1.88 -16.01 -54.54
C GLN A 728 -2.08 -15.32 -53.20
N HIS A 729 -3.34 -15.02 -52.83
CA HIS A 729 -3.69 -14.29 -51.62
C HIS A 729 -4.63 -15.15 -50.73
N PRO A 730 -4.12 -16.28 -50.14
CA PRO A 730 -4.96 -17.17 -49.34
C PRO A 730 -5.17 -16.68 -47.89
N VAL A 731 -4.33 -15.77 -47.38
CA VAL A 731 -4.32 -15.36 -45.99
C VAL A 731 -5.14 -14.11 -45.76
N ASN A 732 -6.20 -14.20 -44.98
CA ASN A 732 -6.98 -13.05 -44.57
C ASN A 732 -6.26 -12.33 -43.42
N ILE A 733 -5.96 -11.03 -43.55
CA ILE A 733 -5.29 -10.20 -42.55
C ILE A 733 -6.14 -9.01 -42.10
N GLY A 734 -7.32 -8.82 -42.68
CA GLY A 734 -8.19 -7.69 -42.33
C GLY A 734 -9.51 -7.70 -43.11
N ILE A 735 -10.29 -6.64 -42.94
CA ILE A 735 -11.55 -6.46 -43.67
C ILE A 735 -11.22 -6.31 -45.19
N ASN A 736 -11.73 -7.22 -45.99
CA ASN A 736 -11.49 -7.21 -47.43
C ASN A 736 -9.99 -7.10 -47.80
N THR A 737 -9.12 -7.71 -46.99
CA THR A 737 -7.67 -7.68 -47.24
C THR A 737 -7.10 -9.07 -47.12
N TRP A 738 -6.67 -9.59 -48.24
CA TRP A 738 -6.04 -10.90 -48.36
C TRP A 738 -4.59 -10.73 -48.82
N ALA A 739 -3.67 -11.45 -48.19
CA ALA A 739 -2.24 -11.29 -48.36
C ALA A 739 -1.60 -12.50 -49.05
N ASN A 740 -0.56 -12.21 -49.84
CA ASN A 740 0.35 -13.20 -50.37
C ASN A 740 1.47 -13.49 -49.35
N PRO A 741 1.53 -14.69 -48.74
CA PRO A 741 2.56 -15.04 -47.79
C PRO A 741 3.88 -15.50 -48.41
N ASN A 742 3.92 -15.63 -49.71
CA ASN A 742 5.06 -16.20 -50.46
C ASN A 742 6.07 -15.10 -50.88
N PHE A 743 6.64 -14.42 -49.89
CA PHE A 743 7.71 -13.46 -50.06
C PHE A 743 8.94 -13.88 -49.26
N LYS A 744 10.09 -13.26 -49.58
CA LYS A 744 11.32 -13.31 -48.76
C LYS A 744 11.55 -11.99 -48.08
N PHE A 745 12.24 -12.03 -46.97
CA PHE A 745 12.72 -10.83 -46.31
C PHE A 745 14.03 -10.37 -46.96
N LYS A 746 14.28 -9.05 -46.92
CA LYS A 746 15.57 -8.49 -47.30
C LYS A 746 16.60 -8.89 -46.25
N GLU A 747 17.67 -9.51 -46.71
CA GLU A 747 18.74 -10.02 -45.82
C GLU A 747 19.44 -8.87 -45.04
N GLU A 748 19.45 -7.64 -45.59
CA GLU A 748 20.01 -6.47 -44.87
C GLU A 748 19.26 -6.11 -43.61
N TYR A 749 17.98 -6.50 -43.46
CA TYR A 749 17.16 -6.14 -42.31
C TYR A 749 16.76 -7.32 -41.44
N VAL A 750 16.60 -8.51 -41.99
CA VAL A 750 16.05 -9.67 -41.25
C VAL A 750 16.92 -10.91 -41.44
N SER A 751 17.17 -11.60 -40.30
CA SER A 751 17.91 -12.85 -40.23
C SER A 751 17.09 -13.94 -39.53
N PRO A 752 17.17 -15.22 -39.92
CA PRO A 752 16.56 -16.31 -39.18
C PRO A 752 17.28 -16.62 -37.82
N THR A 753 18.47 -16.09 -37.65
CA THR A 753 19.31 -16.33 -36.46
C THR A 753 19.87 -15.04 -35.89
N LYS A 754 20.17 -15.04 -34.60
CA LYS A 754 20.83 -13.93 -33.92
C LYS A 754 22.32 -13.90 -34.32
N THR A 755 22.71 -12.92 -35.12
CA THR A 755 24.10 -12.74 -35.59
C THR A 755 24.44 -11.28 -35.74
N GLY A 756 25.63 -10.84 -35.37
CA GLY A 756 26.15 -9.48 -35.60
C GLY A 756 25.14 -8.39 -35.14
N ASP A 757 24.67 -7.57 -36.07
CA ASP A 757 23.72 -6.48 -35.81
C ASP A 757 22.25 -6.92 -35.74
N TYR A 758 21.95 -8.19 -36.03
CA TYR A 758 20.60 -8.76 -35.89
C TYR A 758 20.33 -9.19 -34.47
N THR A 759 20.03 -8.22 -33.63
CA THR A 759 19.91 -8.38 -32.19
C THR A 759 18.47 -8.29 -31.67
N ILE A 760 17.53 -7.82 -32.49
CA ILE A 760 16.14 -7.58 -32.14
C ILE A 760 15.28 -8.78 -32.54
N GLN A 761 14.81 -9.56 -31.57
CA GLN A 761 13.96 -10.72 -31.83
C GLN A 761 12.50 -10.29 -32.02
N ILE A 762 11.85 -10.65 -33.15
CA ILE A 762 10.46 -10.29 -33.48
C ILE A 762 9.50 -11.48 -33.48
N CYS A 763 10.01 -12.69 -33.54
CA CYS A 763 9.36 -13.97 -33.21
C CYS A 763 10.41 -15.05 -32.98
N ASP A 764 10.04 -16.31 -32.77
CA ASP A 764 10.99 -17.38 -32.38
C ASP A 764 12.20 -17.49 -33.32
N ASN A 765 11.96 -17.39 -34.62
CA ASN A 765 13.00 -17.60 -35.64
C ASN A 765 13.21 -16.39 -36.57
N LEU A 766 13.00 -15.19 -36.07
CA LEU A 766 13.18 -13.96 -36.84
C LEU A 766 13.85 -12.87 -36.03
N TRP A 767 14.97 -12.36 -36.55
CA TRP A 767 15.77 -11.32 -35.93
C TRP A 767 15.92 -10.12 -36.85
N LEU A 768 15.67 -8.92 -36.32
CA LEU A 768 15.76 -7.66 -37.03
C LEU A 768 17.10 -6.98 -36.75
N ASN A 769 17.68 -6.37 -37.79
CA ASN A 769 18.88 -5.55 -37.69
C ASN A 769 18.56 -4.26 -36.88
N ARG A 770 19.41 -3.91 -35.93
CA ARG A 770 19.25 -2.69 -35.12
C ARG A 770 19.22 -1.39 -35.91
N SER A 771 19.79 -1.36 -37.12
CA SER A 771 19.76 -0.21 -38.02
C SER A 771 18.35 0.14 -38.52
N PHE A 772 17.38 -0.78 -38.43
CA PHE A 772 16.02 -0.58 -38.90
C PHE A 772 15.30 0.55 -38.18
N ARG A 773 15.73 0.93 -36.96
CA ARG A 773 15.22 2.11 -36.24
C ARG A 773 15.29 3.37 -37.08
N LYS A 774 16.37 3.55 -37.87
CA LYS A 774 16.53 4.69 -38.74
C LYS A 774 15.52 4.70 -39.90
N VAL A 775 15.23 3.52 -40.45
CA VAL A 775 14.19 3.37 -41.52
C VAL A 775 12.82 3.80 -40.99
N ILE A 776 12.49 3.44 -39.75
CA ILE A 776 11.24 3.86 -39.11
C ILE A 776 11.18 5.39 -38.96
N GLU A 777 12.25 6.05 -38.53
CA GLU A 777 12.32 7.51 -38.41
C GLU A 777 12.15 8.19 -39.78
N GLU A 778 12.82 7.68 -40.81
CA GLU A 778 12.68 8.17 -42.22
C GLU A 778 11.23 8.01 -42.68
N LYS A 779 10.58 6.88 -42.48
CA LYS A 779 9.17 6.67 -42.83
C LYS A 779 8.21 7.59 -42.09
N ILE A 780 8.47 7.90 -40.83
CA ILE A 780 7.68 8.88 -40.07
C ILE A 780 7.88 10.28 -40.68
N VAL A 781 9.10 10.65 -41.10
CA VAL A 781 9.39 11.93 -41.75
C VAL A 781 8.69 12.07 -43.09
N GLU A 782 8.73 11.02 -43.93
CA GLU A 782 8.12 10.99 -45.26
C GLU A 782 6.57 10.96 -45.21
N ALA A 783 5.98 10.44 -44.13
CA ALA A 783 4.54 10.27 -44.03
C ALA A 783 3.79 11.61 -44.23
N PRO A 784 2.68 11.63 -44.98
CA PRO A 784 1.89 12.83 -45.17
C PRO A 784 1.28 13.29 -43.86
N LEU A 785 1.22 14.62 -43.63
CA LEU A 785 0.50 15.22 -42.51
C LEU A 785 -0.89 15.65 -42.99
N GLY A 786 -1.93 15.11 -42.36
CA GLY A 786 -3.32 15.45 -42.63
C GLY A 786 -3.78 16.72 -41.90
N GLN A 787 -5.08 17.01 -42.00
CA GLN A 787 -5.69 18.09 -41.21
C GLN A 787 -5.72 17.77 -39.69
N LYS A 788 -5.66 18.80 -38.87
CA LYS A 788 -5.79 18.70 -37.41
C LYS A 788 -7.24 18.37 -37.01
N ARG A 789 -7.62 17.11 -37.18
CA ARG A 789 -8.90 16.53 -36.77
C ARG A 789 -8.65 15.26 -35.95
N TYR A 790 -9.68 14.74 -35.35
CA TYR A 790 -9.58 13.47 -34.63
C TYR A 790 -9.25 12.33 -35.62
N VAL A 791 -8.07 11.77 -35.44
CA VAL A 791 -7.60 10.54 -36.11
C VAL A 791 -6.80 9.75 -35.09
N TYR A 792 -7.35 8.64 -34.61
CA TYR A 792 -6.61 7.77 -33.69
C TYR A 792 -5.28 7.35 -34.35
N SER A 793 -4.17 7.70 -33.72
CA SER A 793 -2.83 7.52 -34.27
C SER A 793 -1.90 6.75 -33.37
N ASP A 794 -1.42 5.59 -33.79
CA ASP A 794 -0.35 4.83 -33.19
C ASP A 794 0.99 5.54 -33.30
N ILE A 795 1.22 6.24 -34.44
CA ILE A 795 2.44 7.00 -34.71
C ILE A 795 2.67 8.08 -33.65
N GLY A 796 1.59 8.76 -33.21
CA GLY A 796 1.67 9.75 -32.15
C GLY A 796 2.25 9.15 -30.85
N PHE A 797 1.81 7.95 -30.46
CA PHE A 797 2.32 7.30 -29.26
C PHE A 797 3.72 6.68 -29.43
N ILE A 798 4.09 6.28 -30.64
CA ILE A 798 5.49 5.95 -30.97
C ILE A 798 6.38 7.18 -30.71
N LEU A 799 6.01 8.35 -31.22
CA LEU A 799 6.74 9.60 -30.96
C LEU A 799 6.77 9.99 -29.48
N LEU A 800 5.68 9.76 -28.73
CA LEU A 800 5.68 9.98 -27.27
C LEU A 800 6.62 9.02 -26.55
N GLY A 801 6.73 7.76 -26.99
CA GLY A 801 7.73 6.82 -26.46
C GLY A 801 9.15 7.32 -26.67
N MET A 802 9.47 7.80 -27.91
CA MET A 802 10.77 8.40 -28.22
C MET A 802 11.02 9.68 -27.39
N LEU A 803 9.98 10.50 -27.15
CA LEU A 803 10.06 11.67 -26.27
C LEU A 803 10.45 11.26 -24.83
N VAL A 804 9.82 10.20 -24.31
CA VAL A 804 10.15 9.67 -22.96
C VAL A 804 11.62 9.26 -22.91
N GLU A 805 12.11 8.50 -23.88
CA GLU A 805 13.52 8.08 -23.94
C GLU A 805 14.48 9.28 -23.97
N GLN A 806 14.15 10.29 -24.78
CA GLN A 806 14.95 11.51 -24.91
C GLN A 806 15.01 12.31 -23.60
N LEU A 807 13.86 12.50 -22.94
CA LEU A 807 13.77 13.31 -21.70
C LEU A 807 14.27 12.57 -20.47
N ALA A 808 14.10 11.25 -20.42
CA ALA A 808 14.57 10.42 -19.32
C ALA A 808 16.07 10.09 -19.43
N GLY A 809 16.66 10.15 -20.64
CA GLY A 809 18.04 9.77 -20.91
C GLY A 809 18.29 8.26 -20.78
N MET A 810 17.24 7.44 -20.85
CA MET A 810 17.29 5.98 -20.76
C MET A 810 16.12 5.34 -21.52
N PRO A 811 16.19 4.03 -21.85
CA PRO A 811 15.08 3.32 -22.48
C PRO A 811 13.78 3.43 -21.67
N MET A 812 12.65 3.61 -22.37
CA MET A 812 11.34 3.81 -21.74
C MET A 812 10.97 2.64 -20.81
N GLU A 813 11.31 1.40 -21.16
CA GLU A 813 11.07 0.22 -20.32
C GLU A 813 11.79 0.31 -18.96
N VAL A 814 13.05 0.79 -18.96
CA VAL A 814 13.86 0.96 -17.75
C VAL A 814 13.28 2.08 -16.88
N TYR A 815 12.88 3.20 -17.50
CA TYR A 815 12.24 4.31 -16.82
C TYR A 815 10.93 3.89 -16.14
N LEU A 816 10.08 3.14 -16.83
CA LEU A 816 8.82 2.62 -16.30
C LEU A 816 9.04 1.61 -15.18
N GLN A 817 10.04 0.73 -15.33
CA GLN A 817 10.40 -0.25 -14.31
C GLN A 817 10.78 0.44 -13.00
N SER A 818 11.67 1.43 -13.05
CA SER A 818 12.18 2.14 -11.87
C SER A 818 11.17 3.10 -11.25
N GLU A 819 10.39 3.83 -12.06
CA GLU A 819 9.48 4.87 -11.54
C GLU A 819 8.11 4.31 -11.13
N PHE A 820 7.67 3.19 -11.73
CA PHE A 820 6.33 2.65 -11.52
C PHE A 820 6.29 1.16 -11.20
N TYR A 821 6.81 0.25 -12.06
CA TYR A 821 6.45 -1.15 -11.97
C TYR A 821 7.06 -1.84 -10.75
N GLU A 822 8.36 -1.68 -10.53
CA GLU A 822 9.02 -2.22 -9.35
C GLU A 822 8.47 -1.62 -8.04
N PRO A 823 8.34 -0.28 -7.91
CA PRO A 823 7.77 0.31 -6.71
C PRO A 823 6.29 0.00 -6.47
N LEU A 824 5.50 -0.27 -7.53
CA LEU A 824 4.12 -0.74 -7.44
C LEU A 824 4.03 -2.24 -7.11
N GLY A 825 5.15 -2.98 -7.11
CA GLY A 825 5.16 -4.43 -6.93
C GLY A 825 4.53 -5.18 -8.10
N LEU A 826 4.70 -4.69 -9.35
CA LEU A 826 4.18 -5.33 -10.55
C LEU A 826 5.23 -6.30 -11.09
N GLU A 827 5.18 -7.54 -10.65
CA GLU A 827 6.20 -8.56 -10.98
C GLU A 827 6.00 -9.14 -12.39
N ARG A 828 4.79 -9.08 -12.90
CA ARG A 828 4.40 -9.70 -14.17
C ARG A 828 4.18 -8.68 -15.29
N THR A 829 4.10 -7.39 -14.98
CA THR A 829 3.98 -6.30 -15.96
C THR A 829 5.33 -5.93 -16.55
N GLY A 830 5.39 -5.79 -17.86
CA GLY A 830 6.59 -5.31 -18.57
C GLY A 830 6.61 -5.68 -20.04
N TYR A 831 7.57 -5.10 -20.73
CA TYR A 831 7.90 -5.43 -22.10
C TYR A 831 8.70 -6.74 -22.18
N LEU A 832 8.75 -7.37 -23.35
CA LEU A 832 9.58 -8.53 -23.66
C LEU A 832 9.50 -9.63 -22.59
N PRO A 833 8.29 -10.19 -22.32
CA PRO A 833 8.04 -11.04 -21.17
C PRO A 833 8.92 -12.29 -21.11
N LEU A 834 9.34 -12.84 -22.27
CA LEU A 834 10.18 -14.04 -22.34
C LEU A 834 11.60 -13.84 -21.78
N ARG A 835 12.00 -12.59 -21.47
CA ARG A 835 13.24 -12.32 -20.73
C ARG A 835 13.12 -12.65 -19.23
N ARG A 836 11.90 -12.78 -18.69
CA ARG A 836 11.61 -12.87 -17.26
C ARG A 836 10.72 -14.05 -16.89
N LEU A 837 9.84 -14.49 -17.79
CA LEU A 837 8.79 -15.46 -17.55
C LEU A 837 8.87 -16.61 -18.52
N ALA A 838 8.37 -17.78 -18.11
CA ALA A 838 8.29 -18.94 -19.00
C ALA A 838 7.22 -18.70 -20.09
N LYS A 839 7.45 -19.22 -21.29
CA LYS A 839 6.52 -19.07 -22.40
C LYS A 839 5.13 -19.64 -22.08
N SER A 840 5.06 -20.68 -21.26
CA SER A 840 3.79 -21.29 -20.79
C SER A 840 2.92 -20.37 -19.94
N GLU A 841 3.50 -19.31 -19.35
CA GLU A 841 2.79 -18.33 -18.54
C GLU A 841 2.24 -17.15 -19.36
N VAL A 842 2.51 -17.14 -20.66
CA VAL A 842 2.07 -16.09 -21.59
C VAL A 842 0.97 -16.64 -22.48
N ILE A 843 -0.15 -15.92 -22.56
CA ILE A 843 -1.26 -16.29 -23.43
C ILE A 843 -0.91 -16.00 -24.89
N PRO A 844 -1.03 -16.95 -25.82
CA PRO A 844 -0.84 -16.68 -27.26
C PRO A 844 -1.81 -15.60 -27.74
N SER A 845 -1.31 -14.59 -28.42
CA SER A 845 -2.12 -13.47 -28.92
C SER A 845 -2.73 -13.73 -30.30
N ASN A 846 -1.96 -14.30 -31.23
CA ASN A 846 -2.37 -14.53 -32.60
C ASN A 846 -1.58 -15.68 -33.24
N ASN A 847 -2.14 -16.26 -34.33
CA ASN A 847 -1.41 -17.09 -35.26
C ASN A 847 -1.15 -16.27 -36.54
N ASP A 848 0.04 -15.65 -36.64
CA ASP A 848 0.41 -14.79 -37.74
C ASP A 848 0.83 -15.67 -38.95
N ARG A 849 -0.11 -15.88 -39.87
CA ARG A 849 0.07 -16.70 -41.10
C ARG A 849 0.68 -15.91 -42.25
N PHE A 850 0.82 -14.59 -42.10
CA PHE A 850 1.28 -13.72 -43.20
C PHE A 850 2.73 -13.28 -42.98
N LEU A 851 3.00 -12.45 -41.94
CA LEU A 851 4.29 -11.77 -41.81
C LEU A 851 5.34 -12.63 -41.10
N ARG A 852 5.08 -13.01 -39.85
CA ARG A 852 6.05 -13.74 -39.04
C ARG A 852 5.92 -15.26 -39.15
N LYS A 853 4.82 -15.77 -39.72
CA LYS A 853 4.49 -17.19 -39.95
C LYS A 853 4.66 -18.06 -38.70
N ASP A 854 4.24 -17.50 -37.54
CA ASP A 854 4.44 -18.09 -36.26
C ASP A 854 3.24 -17.85 -35.33
N THR A 855 3.10 -18.65 -34.25
CA THR A 855 2.18 -18.38 -33.17
C THR A 855 2.82 -17.39 -32.20
N LEU A 856 2.26 -16.19 -32.14
CA LEU A 856 2.79 -15.12 -31.31
C LEU A 856 2.48 -15.34 -29.83
N GLN A 857 3.44 -15.87 -29.11
CA GLN A 857 3.37 -16.13 -27.67
C GLN A 857 4.59 -15.53 -26.97
N GLY A 858 4.37 -14.40 -26.26
CA GLY A 858 5.44 -13.60 -25.67
C GLY A 858 6.09 -12.58 -26.63
N PHE A 859 5.62 -12.53 -27.86
CA PHE A 859 5.95 -11.50 -28.84
C PHE A 859 4.73 -10.62 -29.10
N VAL A 860 4.94 -9.30 -29.18
CA VAL A 860 3.85 -8.34 -29.40
C VAL A 860 3.14 -8.59 -30.73
N HIS A 861 1.81 -8.54 -30.71
CA HIS A 861 1.02 -8.72 -31.92
C HIS A 861 1.22 -7.58 -32.93
N ASP A 862 1.23 -6.34 -32.46
CA ASP A 862 1.37 -5.14 -33.27
C ASP A 862 2.66 -5.15 -34.09
N GLU A 863 2.55 -5.08 -35.43
CA GLU A 863 3.70 -5.19 -36.34
C GLU A 863 4.64 -3.99 -36.16
N ALA A 864 4.10 -2.76 -36.02
CA ALA A 864 4.93 -1.57 -35.86
C ALA A 864 5.76 -1.68 -34.55
N SER A 865 5.12 -2.09 -33.48
CA SER A 865 5.82 -2.33 -32.21
C SER A 865 6.84 -3.45 -32.29
N ALA A 866 6.55 -4.55 -32.99
CA ALA A 866 7.51 -5.65 -33.19
C ALA A 866 8.79 -5.15 -33.89
N PHE A 867 8.67 -4.28 -34.90
CA PHE A 867 9.81 -3.68 -35.59
C PHE A 867 10.55 -2.58 -34.79
N PHE A 868 9.96 -2.14 -33.65
CA PHE A 868 10.65 -1.40 -32.58
C PHE A 868 11.30 -2.32 -31.56
N GLY A 869 11.39 -3.61 -31.81
CA GLY A 869 11.93 -4.60 -30.86
C GLY A 869 10.96 -4.96 -29.76
N GLY A 870 9.66 -4.73 -29.93
CA GLY A 870 8.63 -4.96 -28.91
C GLY A 870 8.57 -3.87 -27.83
N LEU A 871 9.30 -2.76 -28.02
CA LEU A 871 9.49 -1.67 -27.03
C LEU A 871 8.93 -0.35 -27.54
N ALA A 872 7.71 -0.32 -28.08
CA ALA A 872 7.13 0.88 -28.65
C ALA A 872 6.11 1.56 -27.72
N GLY A 873 5.89 2.85 -27.92
CA GLY A 873 4.93 3.61 -27.11
C GLY A 873 3.46 3.30 -27.39
N ASN A 874 3.12 2.67 -28.51
CA ASN A 874 1.75 2.35 -28.89
C ASN A 874 1.28 0.96 -28.45
N ALA A 875 2.18 -0.02 -28.35
CA ALA A 875 1.92 -1.41 -27.99
C ALA A 875 3.21 -2.11 -27.50
N GLY A 876 3.12 -3.32 -26.94
CA GLY A 876 4.26 -4.16 -26.53
C GLY A 876 4.30 -4.47 -25.04
N LEU A 877 3.42 -3.89 -24.22
CA LEU A 877 3.33 -4.22 -22.80
C LEU A 877 2.52 -5.51 -22.60
N PHE A 878 2.99 -6.36 -21.70
CA PHE A 878 2.30 -7.56 -21.23
C PHE A 878 2.01 -7.45 -19.73
N SER A 879 0.86 -7.94 -19.28
CA SER A 879 0.47 -7.91 -17.87
C SER A 879 -0.67 -8.87 -17.54
N THR A 880 -1.00 -9.00 -16.27
CA THR A 880 -2.22 -9.60 -15.72
C THR A 880 -3.32 -8.53 -15.55
N ALA A 881 -4.58 -8.93 -15.50
CA ALA A 881 -5.67 -7.99 -15.23
C ALA A 881 -5.56 -7.35 -13.83
N ARG A 882 -5.02 -8.08 -12.85
CA ARG A 882 -4.82 -7.59 -11.49
C ARG A 882 -3.78 -6.48 -11.42
N GLU A 883 -2.66 -6.63 -12.11
CA GLU A 883 -1.61 -5.61 -12.10
C GLU A 883 -2.00 -4.37 -12.91
N VAL A 884 -2.72 -4.55 -14.02
CA VAL A 884 -3.34 -3.42 -14.74
C VAL A 884 -4.30 -2.66 -13.81
N ALA A 885 -5.18 -3.38 -13.10
CA ALA A 885 -6.13 -2.76 -12.16
C ALA A 885 -5.42 -1.96 -11.07
N ARG A 886 -4.26 -2.41 -10.59
CA ARG A 886 -3.45 -1.70 -9.60
C ARG A 886 -2.91 -0.37 -10.12
N VAL A 887 -2.46 -0.31 -11.38
CA VAL A 887 -2.04 0.94 -12.04
C VAL A 887 -3.22 1.92 -12.12
N TYR A 888 -4.38 1.44 -12.55
CA TYR A 888 -5.56 2.29 -12.69
C TYR A 888 -6.15 2.71 -11.33
N GLN A 889 -5.99 1.90 -10.28
CA GLN A 889 -6.35 2.29 -8.92
C GLN A 889 -5.44 3.42 -8.40
N MET A 890 -4.14 3.37 -8.71
CA MET A 890 -3.21 4.46 -8.39
C MET A 890 -3.65 5.77 -9.05
N LEU A 891 -4.08 5.73 -10.32
CA LEU A 891 -4.61 6.91 -11.01
C LEU A 891 -5.93 7.40 -10.40
N LEU A 892 -6.85 6.49 -10.04
CA LEU A 892 -8.11 6.82 -9.35
C LEU A 892 -7.86 7.53 -8.02
N ASN A 893 -6.85 7.12 -7.29
CA ASN A 893 -6.45 7.74 -6.04
C ASN A 893 -5.68 9.07 -6.22
N GLY A 894 -5.63 9.63 -7.43
CA GLY A 894 -4.92 10.88 -7.71
C GLY A 894 -3.39 10.74 -7.66
N GLY A 895 -2.87 9.62 -8.13
CA GLY A 895 -1.43 9.36 -8.26
C GLY A 895 -0.78 8.74 -7.04
N GLU A 896 -1.56 8.20 -6.13
CA GLU A 896 -1.06 7.59 -4.88
C GLU A 896 -1.68 6.21 -4.65
N ILE A 897 -0.88 5.23 -4.26
CA ILE A 897 -1.36 3.93 -3.79
C ILE A 897 -0.40 3.38 -2.75
N ASP A 898 -0.92 2.65 -1.76
CA ASP A 898 -0.16 2.07 -0.63
C ASP A 898 0.75 3.11 0.06
N GLY A 899 0.31 4.37 0.03
CA GLY A 899 0.99 5.48 0.66
C GLY A 899 2.19 6.04 -0.07
N ARG A 900 2.50 5.51 -1.21
CA ARG A 900 3.52 6.08 -2.09
C ARG A 900 2.86 6.94 -3.17
N ARG A 901 3.36 8.16 -3.30
CA ARG A 901 2.96 9.06 -4.38
C ARG A 901 3.86 8.85 -5.59
N TYR A 902 3.21 8.53 -6.70
CA TYR A 902 3.84 8.31 -8.00
C TYR A 902 3.73 9.54 -8.90
N LEU A 903 2.59 10.23 -8.82
CA LEU A 903 2.26 11.43 -9.57
C LEU A 903 1.62 12.46 -8.63
N SER A 904 1.76 13.75 -8.92
CA SER A 904 1.01 14.78 -8.20
C SER A 904 -0.50 14.63 -8.47
N LYS A 905 -1.31 15.07 -7.53
CA LYS A 905 -2.76 15.05 -7.67
C LYS A 905 -3.20 15.94 -8.83
N GLU A 906 -2.55 17.07 -9.00
CA GLU A 906 -2.78 18.06 -10.04
C GLU A 906 -2.51 17.47 -11.43
N THR A 907 -1.39 16.76 -11.61
CA THR A 907 -1.08 16.06 -12.87
C THR A 907 -2.11 14.96 -13.15
N CYS A 908 -2.45 14.13 -12.17
CA CYS A 908 -3.50 13.12 -12.35
C CYS A 908 -4.83 13.76 -12.74
N GLN A 909 -5.27 14.80 -12.04
CA GLN A 909 -6.50 15.52 -12.33
C GLN A 909 -6.47 16.10 -13.75
N LEU A 910 -5.38 16.78 -14.15
CA LEU A 910 -5.24 17.35 -15.48
C LEU A 910 -5.44 16.28 -16.57
N PHE A 911 -4.74 15.18 -16.48
CA PHE A 911 -4.74 14.16 -17.53
C PHE A 911 -6.03 13.32 -17.57
N THR A 912 -6.66 13.06 -16.42
CA THR A 912 -7.87 12.23 -16.35
C THR A 912 -9.18 12.99 -16.58
N THR A 913 -9.21 14.31 -16.31
CA THR A 913 -10.43 15.12 -16.49
C THR A 913 -10.49 15.89 -17.80
N SER A 914 -9.33 16.23 -18.40
CA SER A 914 -9.28 16.98 -19.65
C SER A 914 -9.96 16.25 -20.80
N VAL A 915 -10.68 16.99 -21.64
CA VAL A 915 -11.38 16.47 -22.84
C VAL A 915 -11.09 17.39 -24.01
N SER A 916 -10.87 16.80 -25.20
CA SER A 916 -10.71 17.54 -26.45
C SER A 916 -11.98 18.32 -26.78
N LYS A 917 -11.82 19.49 -27.45
CA LYS A 917 -12.94 20.30 -27.95
C LYS A 917 -13.58 19.69 -29.23
N ILE A 918 -12.91 18.75 -29.88
CA ILE A 918 -13.33 18.22 -31.21
C ILE A 918 -13.58 16.70 -31.18
N SER A 919 -13.40 16.05 -30.03
CA SER A 919 -13.66 14.61 -29.86
C SER A 919 -13.90 14.27 -28.38
N ARG A 920 -14.36 13.04 -28.12
CA ARG A 920 -14.49 12.54 -26.73
C ARG A 920 -13.14 12.27 -26.03
N ARG A 921 -12.01 12.34 -26.72
CA ARG A 921 -10.69 11.98 -26.16
C ARG A 921 -10.23 12.94 -25.08
N GLY A 922 -9.68 12.38 -24.00
CA GLY A 922 -8.90 13.07 -23.00
C GLY A 922 -7.41 13.13 -23.40
N LEU A 923 -6.57 13.64 -22.52
CA LEU A 923 -5.10 13.66 -22.69
C LEU A 923 -4.55 12.22 -22.58
N GLY A 924 -4.60 11.49 -23.69
CA GLY A 924 -4.16 10.09 -23.80
C GLY A 924 -5.24 9.05 -23.45
N PHE A 925 -6.27 9.41 -22.70
CA PHE A 925 -7.36 8.49 -22.34
C PHE A 925 -8.53 8.54 -23.34
N ASP A 926 -9.25 7.42 -23.47
CA ASP A 926 -10.58 7.37 -24.07
C ASP A 926 -11.64 7.68 -23.00
N LYS A 927 -12.77 8.23 -23.41
CA LYS A 927 -13.89 8.61 -22.53
C LYS A 927 -15.23 8.17 -23.13
N PRO A 928 -16.32 8.12 -22.33
CA PRO A 928 -17.67 7.90 -22.86
C PRO A 928 -18.00 8.91 -23.95
N ASP A 929 -18.76 8.47 -24.98
CA ASP A 929 -19.29 9.37 -25.97
C ASP A 929 -20.47 10.15 -25.38
N ARG A 930 -20.42 11.47 -25.41
CA ARG A 930 -21.43 12.35 -24.81
C ARG A 930 -22.65 12.56 -25.69
N GLU A 931 -22.49 12.42 -27.00
CA GLU A 931 -23.56 12.63 -27.97
C GLU A 931 -24.33 11.33 -28.26
N ASP A 932 -23.63 10.20 -28.27
CA ASP A 932 -24.22 8.89 -28.49
C ASP A 932 -23.50 7.83 -27.62
N SER A 933 -24.07 7.52 -26.45
CA SER A 933 -23.52 6.52 -25.52
C SER A 933 -23.30 5.13 -26.15
N LYS A 934 -24.02 4.80 -27.21
CA LYS A 934 -23.87 3.54 -27.97
C LYS A 934 -22.64 3.50 -28.87
N LYS A 935 -22.06 4.65 -29.19
CA LYS A 935 -20.80 4.76 -29.95
C LYS A 935 -19.56 4.71 -29.10
N GLY A 936 -19.69 4.80 -27.77
CA GLY A 936 -18.60 4.65 -26.82
C GLY A 936 -18.03 3.23 -26.76
N ASN A 937 -16.84 3.09 -26.17
CA ASN A 937 -16.19 1.79 -25.94
C ASN A 937 -16.41 1.26 -24.50
N CYS A 938 -17.35 1.86 -23.76
CA CYS A 938 -17.73 1.51 -22.39
C CYS A 938 -19.26 1.37 -22.30
N ALA A 939 -19.77 0.91 -21.15
CA ALA A 939 -21.20 0.73 -20.95
C ALA A 939 -21.97 2.05 -21.16
N PRO A 940 -23.18 2.02 -21.74
CA PRO A 940 -24.02 3.21 -21.96
C PRO A 940 -24.32 4.01 -20.68
N ASP A 941 -24.45 3.31 -19.54
CA ASP A 941 -24.72 3.90 -18.22
C ASP A 941 -23.46 4.47 -17.53
N ALA A 942 -22.30 4.45 -18.19
CA ALA A 942 -21.04 4.95 -17.61
C ALA A 942 -21.10 6.48 -17.43
N PRO A 943 -20.76 7.00 -16.21
CA PRO A 943 -20.64 8.44 -15.98
C PRO A 943 -19.67 9.13 -16.96
N ALA A 944 -19.92 10.40 -17.22
CA ALA A 944 -19.09 11.20 -18.17
C ALA A 944 -17.64 11.35 -17.72
N GLU A 945 -17.38 11.22 -16.44
CA GLU A 945 -16.07 11.30 -15.79
C GLU A 945 -15.22 10.05 -16.04
N VAL A 946 -15.82 8.94 -16.47
CA VAL A 946 -15.10 7.69 -16.77
C VAL A 946 -13.99 7.92 -17.77
N TYR A 947 -12.84 7.30 -17.53
CA TYR A 947 -11.68 7.32 -18.41
C TYR A 947 -11.01 5.95 -18.47
N GLY A 948 -10.36 5.67 -19.57
CA GLY A 948 -9.69 4.38 -19.74
C GLY A 948 -9.20 4.19 -21.17
N HIS A 949 -9.06 2.94 -21.60
CA HIS A 949 -8.68 2.60 -22.96
C HIS A 949 -9.09 1.16 -23.31
N THR A 950 -9.14 0.85 -24.62
CA THR A 950 -9.32 -0.50 -25.15
C THR A 950 -8.09 -0.95 -25.94
N GLY A 951 -7.87 -2.27 -26.07
CA GLY A 951 -6.79 -2.86 -26.84
C GLY A 951 -7.29 -3.78 -27.98
N PHE A 952 -6.53 -3.84 -29.06
CA PHE A 952 -6.86 -4.61 -30.26
C PHE A 952 -6.97 -6.12 -29.98
N THR A 953 -6.15 -6.65 -29.09
CA THR A 953 -6.18 -8.06 -28.64
C THR A 953 -7.44 -8.44 -27.88
N GLY A 954 -8.30 -7.47 -27.56
CA GLY A 954 -9.58 -7.68 -26.87
C GLY A 954 -9.54 -7.25 -25.40
N THR A 955 -8.61 -6.40 -25.05
CA THR A 955 -8.41 -5.88 -23.70
C THR A 955 -9.16 -4.57 -23.47
N CYS A 956 -9.50 -4.25 -22.21
CA CYS A 956 -9.91 -2.91 -21.78
C CYS A 956 -9.60 -2.69 -20.31
N ALA A 957 -9.45 -1.41 -19.94
CA ALA A 957 -9.39 -0.96 -18.55
C ALA A 957 -10.12 0.39 -18.45
N TRP A 958 -11.03 0.49 -17.48
CA TRP A 958 -11.86 1.66 -17.22
C TRP A 958 -11.84 2.05 -15.77
N VAL A 959 -11.77 3.35 -15.50
CA VAL A 959 -11.88 3.96 -14.18
C VAL A 959 -13.14 4.80 -14.12
N ASP A 960 -13.95 4.59 -13.10
CA ASP A 960 -15.12 5.41 -12.79
C ASP A 960 -14.86 6.14 -11.46
N PRO A 961 -14.47 7.42 -11.50
CA PRO A 961 -14.18 8.18 -10.29
C PRO A 961 -15.45 8.55 -9.50
N VAL A 962 -16.62 8.54 -10.11
CA VAL A 962 -17.91 8.82 -9.43
C VAL A 962 -18.26 7.68 -8.49
N ASN A 963 -18.04 6.45 -8.94
CA ASN A 963 -18.36 5.23 -8.20
C ASN A 963 -17.14 4.61 -7.53
N GLU A 964 -15.96 5.24 -7.55
CA GLU A 964 -14.70 4.69 -7.04
C GLU A 964 -14.43 3.26 -7.55
N LEU A 965 -14.55 3.06 -8.86
CA LEU A 965 -14.55 1.75 -9.51
C LEU A 965 -13.41 1.65 -10.53
N VAL A 966 -12.72 0.51 -10.56
CA VAL A 966 -11.81 0.10 -11.62
C VAL A 966 -12.30 -1.21 -12.21
N TYR A 967 -12.40 -1.28 -13.54
CA TYR A 967 -12.77 -2.48 -14.29
C TYR A 967 -11.71 -2.81 -15.32
N VAL A 968 -11.21 -4.04 -15.32
CA VAL A 968 -10.25 -4.56 -16.29
C VAL A 968 -10.76 -5.87 -16.89
N PHE A 969 -10.68 -5.98 -18.20
CA PHE A 969 -10.94 -7.19 -18.96
C PHE A 969 -9.80 -7.46 -19.93
N LEU A 970 -9.17 -8.63 -19.85
CA LEU A 970 -8.12 -9.07 -20.77
C LEU A 970 -8.56 -10.34 -21.49
N SER A 971 -8.33 -10.39 -22.81
CA SER A 971 -8.59 -11.57 -23.64
C SER A 971 -7.65 -11.63 -24.84
N ASN A 972 -7.59 -12.79 -25.50
CA ASN A 972 -6.88 -13.00 -26.76
C ASN A 972 -7.85 -13.25 -27.93
N ARG A 973 -8.81 -12.29 -28.13
CA ARG A 973 -9.86 -12.43 -29.15
C ARG A 973 -9.37 -12.69 -30.56
N ILE A 974 -8.15 -12.25 -30.88
CA ILE A 974 -7.53 -12.39 -32.20
C ILE A 974 -6.85 -13.74 -32.39
N TYR A 975 -6.88 -14.62 -31.38
CA TYR A 975 -6.42 -16.00 -31.54
C TYR A 975 -7.57 -16.92 -31.95
N PRO A 976 -7.39 -17.81 -32.94
CA PRO A 976 -6.21 -17.91 -33.84
C PRO A 976 -6.31 -16.96 -35.02
N ASP A 977 -7.38 -16.17 -35.18
CA ASP A 977 -7.70 -15.38 -36.35
C ASP A 977 -7.87 -13.88 -35.98
N VAL A 978 -6.98 -13.05 -36.54
CA VAL A 978 -6.97 -11.61 -36.36
C VAL A 978 -8.28 -10.93 -36.81
N THR A 979 -9.00 -11.54 -37.74
CA THR A 979 -10.25 -10.99 -38.25
C THR A 979 -11.47 -11.24 -37.36
N ASN A 980 -11.31 -12.00 -36.25
CA ASN A 980 -12.39 -12.25 -35.32
C ASN A 980 -12.92 -10.96 -34.66
N ARG A 981 -14.17 -10.59 -34.95
CA ARG A 981 -14.86 -9.40 -34.45
C ARG A 981 -16.01 -9.73 -33.49
N LYS A 982 -16.17 -11.00 -33.09
CA LYS A 982 -17.30 -11.44 -32.23
C LYS A 982 -17.32 -10.74 -30.89
N LEU A 983 -16.16 -10.52 -30.25
CA LEU A 983 -16.07 -9.76 -28.99
C LEU A 983 -16.79 -8.40 -29.11
N ILE A 984 -16.52 -7.65 -30.20
CA ILE A 984 -17.07 -6.32 -30.44
C ILE A 984 -18.55 -6.43 -30.76
N ARG A 985 -18.95 -7.35 -31.69
CA ARG A 985 -20.35 -7.51 -32.09
C ARG A 985 -21.28 -7.97 -30.99
N LEU A 986 -20.74 -8.73 -30.02
CA LEU A 986 -21.48 -9.25 -28.86
C LEU A 986 -21.42 -8.28 -27.67
N HIS A 987 -20.75 -7.14 -27.79
CA HIS A 987 -20.59 -6.14 -26.75
C HIS A 987 -20.15 -6.72 -25.40
N ILE A 988 -19.22 -7.71 -25.40
CA ILE A 988 -18.87 -8.46 -24.19
C ILE A 988 -18.31 -7.54 -23.10
N ARG A 989 -17.40 -6.62 -23.44
CA ARG A 989 -16.76 -5.71 -22.48
C ARG A 989 -17.79 -4.76 -21.87
N GLU A 990 -18.66 -4.20 -22.67
CA GLU A 990 -19.74 -3.30 -22.29
C GLU A 990 -20.76 -4.03 -21.42
N ARG A 991 -21.20 -5.25 -21.78
CA ARG A 991 -22.13 -6.09 -21.01
C ARG A 991 -21.56 -6.50 -19.65
N ILE A 992 -20.25 -6.74 -19.54
CA ILE A 992 -19.61 -6.98 -18.23
C ILE A 992 -19.65 -5.71 -17.38
N GLN A 993 -19.35 -4.55 -17.95
CA GLN A 993 -19.39 -3.27 -17.24
C GLN A 993 -20.83 -2.93 -16.81
N GLU A 994 -21.84 -3.17 -17.64
CA GLU A 994 -23.27 -3.06 -17.26
C GLU A 994 -23.61 -3.97 -16.08
N ALA A 995 -23.13 -5.23 -16.08
CA ALA A 995 -23.36 -6.15 -14.99
C ALA A 995 -22.75 -5.63 -13.66
N ILE A 996 -21.64 -4.89 -13.72
CA ILE A 996 -21.03 -4.23 -12.55
C ILE A 996 -21.94 -3.08 -12.08
N TYR A 997 -22.42 -2.23 -12.97
CA TYR A 997 -23.33 -1.13 -12.62
C TYR A 997 -24.67 -1.65 -12.09
N ASP A 998 -25.25 -2.69 -12.69
CA ASP A 998 -26.46 -3.34 -12.18
C ASP A 998 -26.26 -3.90 -10.77
N ALA A 999 -25.05 -4.38 -10.45
CA ALA A 999 -24.73 -4.87 -9.11
C ALA A 999 -24.67 -3.74 -8.06
N MET A 1000 -24.49 -2.49 -8.45
CA MET A 1000 -24.50 -1.31 -7.58
C MET A 1000 -25.91 -0.74 -7.37
N LYS A 1001 -26.85 -1.01 -8.27
CA LYS A 1001 -28.24 -0.54 -8.12
C LYS A 1001 -28.86 -1.26 -6.91
N LYS A 1002 -29.34 -0.50 -5.91
CA LYS A 1002 -30.14 -1.08 -4.82
C LYS A 1002 -31.44 -1.62 -5.42
N LYS A 1003 -31.78 -2.88 -5.15
CA LYS A 1003 -33.13 -3.40 -5.39
C LYS A 1003 -34.14 -2.77 -4.46
#